data_4d7d5719533165712735f791dc1a3848
#
_entry.id   4d7d5719533165712735f791dc1a3848
#
_cell.length_a   1.000
_cell.length_b   1.000
_cell.length_c   1.000
_cell.angle_alpha   90.00
_cell.angle_beta   90.00
_cell.angle_gamma   90.00
#
_symmetry.space_group_name_H-M   'P 1'
#
loop_
_entity.id
_entity.type
_entity.pdbx_description
1 polymer ?
#
loop_
_entity_poly.entity_id
_entity_poly.type
_entity_poly.pdbx_seq_one_letter_code
_entity_poly.pdbx_strand_id
1 'polypeptide(L)'
;MKTATTYENTGSARRCHGFMCWTTIASLLFIVFAPCRALSQSGSAYMPVVFNYGSADTAVEKEEEFYDEVLITLNVPRIGSLEIQAIVYGQQLYLPVKDLFDFLKIRNIPSPDFDLVEGFFIFPKDTYSIAQTNNRIVYRSKSFDLKPRDLIRTETNLYLKSDYFGQVFGLECVFDFRNLSVTLNTKIELPAIREMQHDLMRRNISQLKGEKKADTTIGRSFPLFHLGTADWAVFSTQETKATTYTRLNLGLGGVVAGGELNLSLNYYSEQSLKLRQQFYQWRFVDNEHRALRQVTAGKIFPQSTSSLFAPVIGMQFTNTPTTYRRSFGTFTLSNTTGPGWLVELYMNNVLVNFTKADASGFFTFEVPMVYGNSVARLRFYGPWGEEQSTEKYITVPFNFIPVNQFEYTVSAGVVEDNDKARFARANFNYGLGRKLTVGAGMEYLSSLSSGKEMPFVHASFVLGSHLLVSAEHTYGVSTKTAINYRLPSNLQFDFVYTRYAKGQTAIKVNQLDEKKFVISMPLQSGKFTAFSRLTLNQFTLPYNDINPAKITMKYTSAEYLFSSVIAGINSNLTTYVLYNDGKNQSVYSNLSLTFRLPAGIRFSPQAQYEYRQGKFNMVKGMVEKNLFTRGFLNLTYERDFTINKNSMLTLGLRYNFSFAQTFFSTSKSNRSTITTQSARGSLMIDGKTNYLGVSNQIQSGKGGIVVLPYLDMNCNGKRDPGEPKAFGLKLHINGGRIEHNKRDTIIRVSGLEAYTSYYLELDKNGFDNIAWQIKNLTIKVIVDPNSFKLIEVPVAVVAEVSGSVFFKEKDELKGLGRIIVNIYNSDSTLVAKVLTESDGFFSFVGLAPGRYTANIEAVQLTKLKMTSSSSLNFTIVQKVEGDVADGLQFILQAE
;
A
#
# COMPACT_ATOMS: atom_id res chain seq x y z
N MET A 1 -62.60 19.11 -35.99
CA MET A 1 -63.66 19.69 -35.09
C MET A 1 -62.96 19.98 -33.79
N LYS A 2 -62.58 21.22 -33.59
CA LYS A 2 -63.13 22.22 -32.66
C LYS A 2 -63.27 21.70 -31.25
N THR A 3 -62.66 22.17 -30.18
CA THR A 3 -62.62 23.59 -29.78
C THR A 3 -61.52 23.79 -28.69
N ALA A 4 -60.86 24.91 -28.78
CA ALA A 4 -60.05 25.50 -27.73
C ALA A 4 -60.95 26.01 -26.58
N THR A 5 -60.40 26.06 -25.36
CA THR A 5 -60.80 27.12 -24.38
C THR A 5 -59.59 27.44 -23.49
N THR A 6 -59.15 28.63 -23.65
CA THR A 6 -58.32 29.46 -22.72
C THR A 6 -59.10 29.74 -21.42
N TYR A 7 -58.36 29.71 -20.30
CA TYR A 7 -58.65 30.62 -19.17
C TYR A 7 -57.36 31.08 -18.48
N GLU A 8 -57.28 32.37 -18.42
CA GLU A 8 -56.26 33.14 -17.74
C GLU A 8 -56.50 33.25 -16.21
N ASN A 9 -55.39 33.45 -15.54
CA ASN A 9 -55.15 34.36 -14.41
C ASN A 9 -55.61 33.95 -13.02
N THR A 10 -54.69 33.88 -12.13
CA THR A 10 -54.25 34.86 -11.10
C THR A 10 -53.51 34.22 -9.95
N GLY A 11 -52.31 34.62 -9.76
CA GLY A 11 -51.76 35.23 -8.51
C GLY A 11 -51.55 34.31 -7.32
N SER A 12 -50.31 34.08 -7.00
CA SER A 12 -49.71 34.63 -5.81
C SER A 12 -48.40 33.90 -5.48
N ALA A 13 -47.45 34.72 -5.19
CA ALA A 13 -46.10 34.36 -4.79
C ALA A 13 -46.05 33.50 -3.53
N ARG A 14 -45.25 32.44 -3.56
CA ARG A 14 -44.47 32.02 -2.40
C ARG A 14 -43.08 31.60 -2.87
N ARG A 15 -42.16 32.53 -2.84
CA ARG A 15 -40.73 32.26 -2.73
C ARG A 15 -40.48 31.66 -1.35
N CYS A 16 -39.91 30.52 -1.30
CA CYS A 16 -39.25 30.02 -0.10
C CYS A 16 -37.93 29.35 -0.47
N HIS A 17 -36.86 30.05 -0.13
CA HIS A 17 -35.69 29.59 0.60
C HIS A 17 -35.09 28.22 0.17
N GLY A 18 -34.22 28.28 -0.82
CA GLY A 18 -33.28 27.24 -1.19
C GLY A 18 -31.91 27.75 -1.64
N PHE A 19 -31.65 29.06 -1.46
CA PHE A 19 -30.45 29.73 -2.01
C PHE A 19 -29.37 30.11 -0.97
N MET A 20 -29.54 29.73 0.29
CA MET A 20 -28.70 30.26 1.38
C MET A 20 -27.53 29.32 1.82
N CYS A 21 -27.33 28.17 1.19
CA CYS A 21 -26.23 27.25 1.56
C CYS A 21 -25.05 27.26 0.57
N TRP A 22 -25.20 27.89 -0.57
CA TRP A 22 -24.14 27.93 -1.59
C TRP A 22 -23.25 29.18 -1.52
N THR A 23 -23.74 30.27 -0.95
CA THR A 23 -23.00 31.52 -0.80
C THR A 23 -21.93 31.47 0.29
N THR A 24 -22.11 30.64 1.30
CA THR A 24 -21.14 30.48 2.39
C THR A 24 -19.91 29.64 2.02
N ILE A 25 -20.03 28.67 1.13
CA ILE A 25 -18.88 27.89 0.63
C ILE A 25 -18.09 28.70 -0.41
N ALA A 26 -18.77 29.49 -1.24
CA ALA A 26 -18.10 30.40 -2.18
C ALA A 26 -17.36 31.53 -1.48
N SER A 27 -17.87 32.02 -0.35
CA SER A 27 -17.23 33.11 0.43
C SER A 27 -15.97 32.65 1.17
N LEU A 28 -15.88 31.37 1.55
CA LEU A 28 -14.67 30.78 2.17
C LEU A 28 -13.54 30.53 1.16
N LEU A 29 -13.87 30.31 -0.11
CA LEU A 29 -12.87 30.15 -1.18
C LEU A 29 -12.34 31.51 -1.70
N PHE A 30 -13.10 32.61 -1.53
CA PHE A 30 -12.69 33.96 -1.96
C PHE A 30 -11.74 34.67 -0.98
N ILE A 31 -11.68 34.24 0.28
CA ILE A 31 -10.77 34.84 1.29
C ILE A 31 -9.30 34.40 1.09
N VAL A 32 -9.05 33.34 0.33
CA VAL A 32 -7.67 32.83 0.07
C VAL A 32 -7.02 33.47 -1.17
N PHE A 33 -7.76 34.23 -1.98
CA PHE A 33 -7.26 34.82 -3.23
C PHE A 33 -7.57 36.34 -3.36
N ALA A 34 -7.44 37.13 -2.29
CA ALA A 34 -7.39 38.57 -2.43
C ALA A 34 -5.96 38.98 -2.79
N PRO A 35 -5.73 39.65 -3.92
CA PRO A 35 -4.41 40.21 -4.21
C PRO A 35 -4.19 41.44 -3.33
N CYS A 36 -3.14 41.42 -2.50
CA CYS A 36 -2.62 42.63 -1.88
C CYS A 36 -2.25 43.63 -2.98
N ARG A 37 -3.14 44.59 -3.22
CA ARG A 37 -2.77 45.85 -3.91
C ARG A 37 -2.02 46.70 -2.89
N ALA A 38 -0.73 46.79 -3.02
CA ALA A 38 0.05 47.85 -2.40
C ALA A 38 -0.25 49.18 -3.11
N LEU A 39 -0.73 50.11 -2.32
CA LEU A 39 -0.87 51.53 -2.72
C LEU A 39 0.54 52.10 -2.96
N SER A 40 0.78 52.50 -4.20
CA SER A 40 1.83 53.46 -4.55
C SER A 40 1.25 54.86 -4.50
N GLN A 41 1.77 55.72 -3.67
CA GLN A 41 1.75 57.16 -3.89
C GLN A 41 3.10 57.77 -3.54
N SER A 42 3.77 58.14 -4.61
CA SER A 42 4.46 59.41 -4.96
C SER A 42 5.27 60.12 -3.88
N GLY A 43 6.48 60.48 -4.26
CA GLY A 43 7.19 61.59 -3.68
C GLY A 43 8.68 61.58 -4.06
N SER A 44 8.96 62.34 -5.08
CA SER A 44 10.28 62.67 -5.58
C SER A 44 11.21 63.26 -4.52
N ALA A 45 12.50 62.93 -4.61
CA ALA A 45 13.58 63.89 -4.56
C ALA A 45 14.95 63.23 -4.85
N TYR A 46 15.55 63.71 -5.90
CA TYR A 46 16.97 63.52 -6.25
C TYR A 46 17.88 64.06 -5.16
N MET A 47 18.97 63.40 -4.80
CA MET A 47 20.32 63.92 -4.86
C MET A 47 21.38 62.85 -4.64
N PRO A 48 22.47 62.88 -5.35
CA PRO A 48 23.49 61.88 -5.29
C PRO A 48 24.54 62.26 -4.23
N VAL A 49 25.03 61.26 -3.50
CA VAL A 49 26.28 61.43 -2.78
C VAL A 49 27.23 60.29 -3.19
N VAL A 50 28.31 60.70 -3.72
CA VAL A 50 29.51 59.95 -4.15
C VAL A 50 30.41 59.78 -2.93
N PHE A 51 31.16 58.65 -2.93
CA PHE A 51 32.37 58.27 -2.19
C PHE A 51 32.13 57.46 -0.91
N ASN A 52 32.84 56.43 -0.68
CA ASN A 52 34.27 56.22 -0.81
C ASN A 52 34.65 54.73 -0.84
N TYR A 53 35.72 54.42 -1.50
CA TYR A 53 36.39 53.14 -1.50
C TYR A 53 36.82 52.74 -0.08
N GLY A 54 36.45 51.57 0.36
CA GLY A 54 36.99 50.88 1.51
C GLY A 54 36.88 49.37 1.27
N SER A 55 38.05 48.81 0.97
CA SER A 55 38.51 47.41 1.06
C SER A 55 37.42 46.29 1.15
N ALA A 56 37.49 45.45 0.15
CA ALA A 56 36.91 44.16 -0.03
C ALA A 56 36.86 43.32 1.27
N ASP A 57 35.63 43.08 1.72
CA ASP A 57 35.31 41.81 2.31
C ASP A 57 34.38 41.13 1.28
N THR A 58 34.91 40.11 0.65
CA THR A 58 34.15 39.18 -0.21
C THR A 58 33.18 38.45 0.69
N ALA A 59 31.98 39.00 0.80
CA ALA A 59 30.82 38.22 1.12
C ALA A 59 30.65 37.23 -0.03
N VAL A 60 31.00 35.99 0.21
CA VAL A 60 30.64 34.87 -0.63
C VAL A 60 29.11 34.84 -0.63
N GLU A 61 28.48 35.31 -1.70
CA GLU A 61 27.12 34.98 -1.99
C GLU A 61 27.01 33.45 -1.94
N LYS A 62 26.27 32.93 -0.96
CA LYS A 62 25.84 31.56 -0.97
C LYS A 62 24.93 31.40 -2.18
N GLU A 63 25.45 30.85 -3.28
CA GLU A 63 24.63 30.27 -4.32
C GLU A 63 23.68 29.31 -3.63
N GLU A 64 22.39 29.58 -3.63
CA GLU A 64 21.37 28.63 -3.22
C GLU A 64 21.47 27.45 -4.16
N GLU A 65 22.00 26.36 -3.67
CA GLU A 65 22.17 25.12 -4.41
C GLU A 65 20.81 24.48 -4.62
N PHE A 66 20.33 24.47 -5.86
CA PHE A 66 19.08 23.81 -6.26
C PHE A 66 19.33 22.29 -6.37
N TYR A 67 18.84 21.55 -5.40
CA TYR A 67 18.82 20.08 -5.41
C TYR A 67 17.37 19.59 -5.22
N ASP A 68 17.07 18.43 -5.80
CA ASP A 68 15.75 17.79 -5.66
C ASP A 68 15.73 16.88 -4.44
N GLU A 69 14.94 17.21 -3.44
CA GLU A 69 14.60 16.28 -2.37
C GLU A 69 13.54 15.30 -2.85
N VAL A 70 13.87 14.02 -2.87
CA VAL A 70 13.01 12.94 -3.38
C VAL A 70 12.82 11.87 -2.33
N LEU A 71 11.60 11.41 -2.15
CA LEU A 71 11.35 10.21 -1.37
C LEU A 71 11.69 8.99 -2.23
N ILE A 72 12.65 8.20 -1.76
CA ILE A 72 13.11 7.00 -2.43
C ILE A 72 12.87 5.77 -1.55
N THR A 73 12.70 4.63 -2.20
CA THR A 73 12.64 3.34 -1.51
C THR A 73 14.04 2.76 -1.42
N LEU A 74 14.61 2.72 -0.22
CA LEU A 74 15.85 2.01 0.06
C LEU A 74 15.56 0.51 0.20
N ASN A 75 16.09 -0.29 -0.70
CA ASN A 75 15.99 -1.75 -0.66
C ASN A 75 17.31 -2.34 -0.20
N VAL A 76 17.30 -3.03 0.92
CA VAL A 76 18.44 -3.81 1.38
C VAL A 76 18.12 -5.29 1.22
N PRO A 77 18.76 -6.01 0.29
CA PRO A 77 18.51 -7.42 0.07
C PRO A 77 18.61 -8.20 1.39
N ARG A 78 17.55 -8.95 1.73
CA ARG A 78 17.39 -9.74 2.95
C ARG A 78 16.99 -8.95 4.21
N ILE A 79 16.98 -7.62 4.19
CA ILE A 79 16.51 -6.81 5.33
C ILE A 79 15.09 -6.28 5.08
N GLY A 80 14.82 -5.75 3.92
CA GLY A 80 13.55 -5.12 3.58
C GLY A 80 13.75 -3.78 2.90
N SER A 81 12.67 -3.02 2.82
CA SER A 81 12.66 -1.70 2.21
C SER A 81 12.18 -0.65 3.21
N LEU A 82 12.79 0.52 3.11
CA LEU A 82 12.44 1.71 3.88
C LEU A 82 12.30 2.89 2.91
N GLU A 83 11.30 3.74 3.11
CA GLU A 83 11.20 5.01 2.41
C GLU A 83 12.04 6.06 3.15
N ILE A 84 13.05 6.59 2.48
CA ILE A 84 13.93 7.64 3.01
C ILE A 84 13.92 8.85 2.10
N GLN A 85 14.08 10.02 2.69
CA GLN A 85 14.24 11.26 1.96
C GLN A 85 15.69 11.35 1.49
N ALA A 86 15.91 11.43 0.18
CA ALA A 86 17.23 11.53 -0.42
C ALA A 86 17.33 12.78 -1.29
N ILE A 87 18.54 13.26 -1.53
CA ILE A 87 18.81 14.36 -2.42
C ILE A 87 19.34 13.83 -3.75
N VAL A 88 18.76 14.33 -4.84
CA VAL A 88 19.27 14.06 -6.19
C VAL A 88 19.78 15.38 -6.77
N TYR A 89 21.09 15.43 -7.01
CA TYR A 89 21.74 16.57 -7.65
C TYR A 89 22.36 16.14 -8.98
N GLY A 90 21.82 16.64 -10.08
CA GLY A 90 22.20 16.16 -11.41
C GLY A 90 21.85 14.69 -11.61
N GLN A 91 22.84 13.84 -11.79
CA GLN A 91 22.67 12.37 -11.91
C GLN A 91 23.17 11.62 -10.67
N GLN A 92 23.46 12.35 -9.61
CA GLN A 92 24.07 11.80 -8.40
C GLN A 92 23.06 11.77 -7.27
N LEU A 93 23.08 10.68 -6.52
CA LEU A 93 22.24 10.47 -5.37
C LEU A 93 23.03 10.74 -4.09
N TYR A 94 22.39 11.43 -3.16
CA TYR A 94 22.89 11.69 -1.81
C TYR A 94 21.92 11.08 -0.81
N LEU A 95 22.46 10.27 0.09
CA LEU A 95 21.66 9.58 1.10
C LEU A 95 21.85 10.22 2.47
N PRO A 96 20.79 10.32 3.27
CA PRO A 96 20.87 10.84 4.64
C PRO A 96 21.68 9.87 5.50
N VAL A 97 22.79 10.34 6.05
CA VAL A 97 23.72 9.49 6.83
C VAL A 97 23.04 8.93 8.06
N LYS A 98 22.31 9.77 8.78
CA LYS A 98 21.64 9.38 10.02
C LYS A 98 20.57 8.32 9.75
N ASP A 99 19.64 8.56 8.83
CA ASP A 99 18.50 7.68 8.59
C ASP A 99 18.94 6.34 8.01
N LEU A 100 19.94 6.36 7.11
CA LEU A 100 20.55 5.15 6.57
C LEU A 100 21.24 4.32 7.66
N PHE A 101 22.03 4.96 8.51
CA PHE A 101 22.75 4.26 9.57
C PHE A 101 21.83 3.78 10.69
N ASP A 102 20.77 4.54 11.02
CA ASP A 102 19.74 4.10 11.96
C ASP A 102 19.01 2.84 11.43
N PHE A 103 18.67 2.83 10.14
CA PHE A 103 18.05 1.66 9.51
C PHE A 103 18.97 0.43 9.50
N LEU A 104 20.25 0.63 9.25
CA LEU A 104 21.27 -0.43 9.28
C LEU A 104 21.71 -0.78 10.70
N LYS A 105 21.20 -0.10 11.73
CA LYS A 105 21.59 -0.21 13.16
C LYS A 105 23.08 0.04 13.39
N ILE A 106 23.64 0.94 12.62
CA ILE A 106 24.99 1.44 12.79
C ILE A 106 24.95 2.60 13.78
N ARG A 107 25.78 2.54 14.82
CA ARG A 107 25.82 3.60 15.84
C ARG A 107 26.22 4.93 15.22
N ASN A 108 25.36 5.93 15.29
CA ASN A 108 25.61 7.29 14.85
C ASN A 108 25.13 8.30 15.90
N ILE A 109 25.83 9.39 16.02
CA ILE A 109 25.52 10.50 16.92
C ILE A 109 25.72 11.77 16.09
N PRO A 110 24.65 12.38 15.56
CA PRO A 110 24.74 13.64 14.85
C PRO A 110 24.96 14.79 15.84
N SER A 111 25.68 15.82 15.40
CA SER A 111 25.73 17.12 16.11
C SER A 111 24.36 17.81 16.05
N PRO A 112 24.05 18.75 16.95
CA PRO A 112 22.78 19.48 16.92
C PRO A 112 22.49 20.18 15.59
N ASP A 113 23.55 20.64 14.93
CA ASP A 113 23.47 21.36 13.67
C ASP A 113 23.68 20.48 12.43
N PHE A 114 23.81 19.18 12.57
CA PHE A 114 24.07 18.21 11.49
C PHE A 114 25.32 18.53 10.64
N ASP A 115 26.29 19.20 11.18
CA ASP A 115 27.58 19.46 10.53
C ASP A 115 28.61 18.33 10.75
N LEU A 116 28.33 17.46 11.72
CA LEU A 116 29.18 16.35 12.12
C LEU A 116 28.30 15.14 12.47
N VAL A 117 28.67 13.95 11.98
CA VAL A 117 28.10 12.67 12.41
C VAL A 117 29.24 11.75 12.82
N GLU A 118 29.23 11.31 14.08
CA GLU A 118 30.22 10.41 14.64
C GLU A 118 29.61 9.09 15.09
N GLY A 119 30.43 8.06 15.17
CA GLY A 119 30.00 6.78 15.70
C GLY A 119 31.02 5.66 15.49
N PHE A 120 30.52 4.43 15.53
CA PHE A 120 31.29 3.25 15.12
C PHE A 120 30.49 2.39 14.14
N PHE A 121 31.19 1.85 13.13
CA PHE A 121 30.51 1.19 12.02
C PHE A 121 29.94 -0.20 12.39
N ILE A 122 30.76 -1.12 12.86
CA ILE A 122 30.29 -2.46 13.29
C ILE A 122 30.82 -2.81 14.67
N PHE A 123 32.10 -2.55 14.91
CA PHE A 123 32.73 -2.82 16.18
C PHE A 123 33.09 -1.49 16.87
N PRO A 124 33.03 -1.40 18.20
CA PRO A 124 33.38 -0.17 18.93
C PRO A 124 34.74 0.43 18.59
N LYS A 125 35.71 -0.38 18.14
CA LYS A 125 37.03 0.05 17.69
C LYS A 125 37.01 0.66 16.28
N ASP A 126 35.99 0.44 15.50
CA ASP A 126 35.89 0.91 14.11
C ASP A 126 35.17 2.26 14.08
N THR A 127 35.72 3.24 14.74
CA THR A 127 35.16 4.60 14.82
C THR A 127 35.17 5.29 13.46
N TYR A 128 34.15 6.11 13.21
CA TYR A 128 34.07 7.00 12.07
C TYR A 128 33.59 8.39 12.48
N SER A 129 33.94 9.37 11.66
CA SER A 129 33.52 10.76 11.77
C SER A 129 33.32 11.32 10.38
N ILE A 130 32.18 11.92 10.09
CA ILE A 130 31.83 12.56 8.81
C ILE A 130 31.59 14.03 9.14
N ALA A 131 32.48 14.91 8.71
CA ALA A 131 32.48 16.33 9.05
C ALA A 131 32.34 17.19 7.79
N GLN A 132 31.30 18.02 7.75
CA GLN A 132 31.11 19.01 6.67
C GLN A 132 32.12 20.15 6.73
N THR A 133 32.46 20.61 7.92
CA THR A 133 33.38 21.74 8.11
C THR A 133 34.74 21.54 7.46
N ASN A 134 35.20 20.29 7.42
CA ASN A 134 36.49 19.92 6.82
C ASN A 134 36.34 19.11 5.52
N ASN A 135 35.10 18.88 5.04
CA ASN A 135 34.80 18.01 3.90
C ASN A 135 35.56 16.68 3.94
N ARG A 136 35.50 16.00 5.08
CA ARG A 136 36.31 14.81 5.34
C ARG A 136 35.56 13.72 6.07
N ILE A 137 35.84 12.48 5.65
CA ILE A 137 35.44 11.28 6.39
C ILE A 137 36.68 10.65 7.01
N VAL A 138 36.65 10.39 8.30
CA VAL A 138 37.65 9.58 8.98
C VAL A 138 37.04 8.26 9.36
N TYR A 139 37.68 7.15 8.95
CA TYR A 139 37.23 5.80 9.27
C TYR A 139 38.42 4.88 9.57
N ARG A 140 38.40 4.23 10.74
CA ARG A 140 39.54 3.40 11.22
C ARG A 140 40.88 4.09 11.09
N SER A 141 40.96 5.34 11.48
CA SER A 141 42.16 6.20 11.40
C SER A 141 42.63 6.51 9.95
N LYS A 142 41.89 6.14 8.93
CA LYS A 142 42.12 6.58 7.55
C LYS A 142 41.24 7.78 7.24
N SER A 143 41.83 8.76 6.58
CA SER A 143 41.15 9.98 6.17
C SER A 143 40.80 9.92 4.67
N PHE A 144 39.57 10.29 4.34
CA PHE A 144 39.08 10.41 2.99
C PHE A 144 38.63 11.85 2.78
N ASP A 145 39.30 12.55 1.90
CA ASP A 145 38.95 13.94 1.58
C ASP A 145 37.82 13.94 0.54
N LEU A 146 36.77 14.68 0.82
CA LEU A 146 35.61 14.85 -0.02
C LEU A 146 35.80 16.08 -0.92
N LYS A 147 35.24 16.02 -2.13
CA LYS A 147 35.19 17.21 -2.98
C LYS A 147 34.14 18.18 -2.43
N PRO A 148 34.32 19.49 -2.64
CA PRO A 148 33.24 20.43 -2.38
C PRO A 148 31.98 19.96 -3.09
N ARG A 149 30.86 19.87 -2.35
CA ARG A 149 29.56 19.35 -2.80
C ARG A 149 29.33 17.82 -2.72
N ASP A 150 30.27 17.01 -2.25
CA ASP A 150 30.01 15.59 -2.01
C ASP A 150 29.26 15.36 -0.68
N LEU A 151 29.15 16.39 0.13
CA LEU A 151 28.44 16.41 1.40
C LEU A 151 27.48 17.61 1.42
N ILE A 152 26.20 17.36 1.57
CA ILE A 152 25.13 18.37 1.59
C ILE A 152 24.50 18.36 2.97
N ARG A 153 24.43 19.50 3.61
CA ARG A 153 23.77 19.69 4.90
C ARG A 153 22.41 20.36 4.69
N THR A 154 21.40 19.85 5.36
CA THR A 154 20.10 20.50 5.51
C THR A 154 19.82 20.78 6.98
N GLU A 155 18.70 21.42 7.30
CA GLU A 155 18.26 21.63 8.67
C GLU A 155 17.96 20.32 9.44
N THR A 156 17.73 19.22 8.72
CA THR A 156 17.23 17.95 9.28
C THR A 156 18.20 16.80 9.17
N ASN A 157 19.23 16.90 8.29
CA ASN A 157 20.13 15.77 8.04
C ASN A 157 21.42 16.19 7.34
N LEU A 158 22.41 15.32 7.42
CA LEU A 158 23.65 15.39 6.64
C LEU A 158 23.58 14.33 5.54
N TYR A 159 23.64 14.75 4.29
CA TYR A 159 23.55 13.90 3.10
C TYR A 159 24.92 13.67 2.50
N LEU A 160 25.29 12.40 2.35
CA LEU A 160 26.55 11.99 1.73
C LEU A 160 26.26 11.37 0.37
N LYS A 161 27.06 11.72 -0.62
CA LYS A 161 26.99 11.12 -1.96
C LYS A 161 27.10 9.60 -1.89
N SER A 162 26.20 8.88 -2.57
CA SER A 162 26.04 7.44 -2.48
C SER A 162 27.30 6.63 -2.78
N ASP A 163 28.19 7.12 -3.64
CA ASP A 163 29.44 6.46 -4.01
C ASP A 163 30.38 6.25 -2.80
N TYR A 164 30.36 7.16 -1.83
CA TYR A 164 31.25 7.08 -0.66
C TYR A 164 30.81 6.02 0.35
N PHE A 165 29.52 5.68 0.37
CA PHE A 165 29.08 4.55 1.20
C PHE A 165 29.73 3.24 0.73
N GLY A 166 29.89 3.05 -0.58
CA GLY A 166 30.61 1.91 -1.14
C GLY A 166 32.11 1.96 -0.89
N GLN A 167 32.72 3.12 -1.13
CA GLN A 167 34.19 3.29 -1.06
C GLN A 167 34.74 3.23 0.37
N VAL A 168 34.03 3.83 1.31
CA VAL A 168 34.48 3.96 2.71
C VAL A 168 34.00 2.82 3.58
N PHE A 169 32.68 2.51 3.47
CA PHE A 169 31.99 1.58 4.36
C PHE A 169 31.66 0.22 3.72
N GLY A 170 31.95 0.05 2.42
CA GLY A 170 31.61 -1.20 1.71
C GLY A 170 30.10 -1.41 1.51
N LEU A 171 29.34 -0.34 1.46
CA LEU A 171 27.89 -0.30 1.25
C LEU A 171 27.62 0.18 -0.18
N GLU A 172 27.63 -0.73 -1.15
CA GLU A 172 27.41 -0.38 -2.56
C GLU A 172 25.94 -0.02 -2.82
N CYS A 173 25.68 1.25 -3.11
CA CYS A 173 24.36 1.77 -3.42
C CYS A 173 24.14 1.81 -4.94
N VAL A 174 23.17 1.05 -5.41
CA VAL A 174 22.74 1.03 -6.81
C VAL A 174 21.41 1.75 -6.90
N PHE A 175 21.40 2.90 -7.56
CA PHE A 175 20.20 3.72 -7.69
C PHE A 175 19.45 3.42 -8.99
N ASP A 176 18.17 3.07 -8.86
CA ASP A 176 17.24 2.91 -9.96
C ASP A 176 16.34 4.15 -10.06
N PHE A 177 16.67 5.05 -11.00
CA PHE A 177 15.92 6.28 -11.27
C PHE A 177 14.46 6.02 -11.70
N ARG A 178 14.16 4.84 -12.21
CA ARG A 178 12.85 4.49 -12.72
C ARG A 178 11.84 4.23 -11.61
N ASN A 179 12.31 3.51 -10.59
CA ASN A 179 11.49 3.09 -9.47
C ASN A 179 11.70 4.01 -8.26
N LEU A 180 12.54 5.06 -8.38
CA LEU A 180 13.00 5.88 -7.25
C LEU A 180 13.44 4.99 -6.08
N SER A 181 14.25 3.98 -6.39
CA SER A 181 14.70 3.02 -5.40
C SER A 181 16.21 2.86 -5.42
N VAL A 182 16.77 2.63 -4.25
CA VAL A 182 18.19 2.32 -4.05
C VAL A 182 18.29 0.90 -3.55
N THR A 183 19.07 0.09 -4.25
CA THR A 183 19.45 -1.24 -3.75
C THR A 183 20.83 -1.13 -3.12
N LEU A 184 20.91 -1.40 -1.82
CA LEU A 184 22.14 -1.39 -1.06
C LEU A 184 22.70 -2.82 -1.02
N ASN A 185 23.81 -3.04 -1.71
CA ASN A 185 24.52 -4.30 -1.72
C ASN A 185 25.73 -4.24 -0.79
N THR A 186 25.91 -5.24 0.05
CA THR A 186 27.06 -5.33 0.92
C THR A 186 27.51 -6.78 1.11
N LYS A 187 28.81 -7.00 1.20
CA LYS A 187 29.42 -8.27 1.60
C LYS A 187 29.68 -8.33 3.10
N ILE A 188 29.46 -7.22 3.79
CA ILE A 188 29.77 -7.08 5.21
C ILE A 188 28.53 -7.49 6.00
N GLU A 189 28.74 -8.21 7.07
CA GLU A 189 27.68 -8.67 7.96
C GLU A 189 27.26 -7.52 8.91
N LEU A 190 26.31 -6.71 8.45
CA LEU A 190 25.81 -5.56 9.21
C LEU A 190 25.04 -6.01 10.46
N PRO A 191 25.02 -5.19 11.53
CA PRO A 191 24.24 -5.48 12.74
C PRO A 191 22.76 -5.74 12.44
N ALA A 192 22.15 -4.96 11.56
CA ALA A 192 20.78 -5.18 11.11
C ALA A 192 20.61 -6.51 10.37
N ILE A 193 21.56 -6.90 9.51
CA ILE A 193 21.54 -8.20 8.82
C ILE A 193 21.70 -9.33 9.82
N ARG A 194 22.61 -9.19 10.81
CA ARG A 194 22.83 -10.19 11.84
C ARG A 194 21.60 -10.36 12.72
N GLU A 195 21.00 -9.29 13.18
CA GLU A 195 19.78 -9.33 13.99
C GLU A 195 18.63 -9.94 13.19
N MET A 196 18.51 -9.58 11.92
CA MET A 196 17.49 -10.11 11.04
C MET A 196 17.75 -11.56 10.62
N GLN A 197 19.02 -11.96 10.44
CA GLN A 197 19.38 -13.37 10.27
C GLN A 197 19.08 -14.16 11.55
N HIS A 198 19.34 -13.61 12.72
CA HIS A 198 18.94 -14.20 14.00
C HIS A 198 17.41 -14.26 14.11
N ASP A 199 16.70 -13.22 13.70
CA ASP A 199 15.24 -13.21 13.68
C ASP A 199 14.66 -14.10 12.57
N LEU A 200 15.29 -14.15 11.39
CA LEU A 200 14.94 -15.11 10.35
C LEU A 200 15.30 -16.55 10.74
N MET A 201 16.41 -16.78 11.42
CA MET A 201 16.72 -18.10 12.00
C MET A 201 15.72 -18.45 13.11
N ARG A 202 15.36 -17.50 13.97
CA ARG A 202 14.30 -17.71 14.97
C ARG A 202 12.94 -17.90 14.31
N ARG A 203 12.61 -17.12 13.28
CA ARG A 203 11.39 -17.28 12.45
C ARG A 203 11.44 -18.59 11.63
N ASN A 204 12.56 -18.96 11.06
CA ASN A 204 12.74 -20.22 10.33
C ASN A 204 12.72 -21.41 11.27
N ILE A 205 13.25 -21.30 12.48
CA ILE A 205 13.08 -22.32 13.54
C ILE A 205 11.62 -22.39 13.98
N SER A 206 10.91 -21.28 14.07
CA SER A 206 9.47 -21.25 14.33
C SER A 206 8.62 -21.64 13.13
N GLN A 207 9.08 -21.40 11.88
CA GLN A 207 8.45 -21.87 10.64
C GLN A 207 8.69 -23.36 10.39
N LEU A 208 9.83 -23.90 10.79
CA LEU A 208 10.06 -25.36 10.82
C LEU A 208 9.23 -26.06 11.93
N LYS A 209 8.71 -25.28 12.89
CA LYS A 209 7.83 -25.76 14.00
C LYS A 209 6.35 -25.40 13.84
N GLY A 210 5.94 -24.76 12.73
CA GLY A 210 4.57 -24.30 12.51
C GLY A 210 4.43 -22.78 12.49
N GLU A 211 3.22 -22.26 12.25
CA GLU A 211 2.92 -20.83 12.18
C GLU A 211 3.47 -20.05 13.40
N LYS A 212 3.86 -18.78 13.18
CA LYS A 212 4.26 -17.85 14.25
C LYS A 212 3.20 -17.92 15.36
N LYS A 213 3.56 -18.45 16.52
CA LYS A 213 2.63 -18.55 17.65
C LYS A 213 2.35 -17.12 18.14
N ALA A 214 1.09 -16.74 18.09
CA ALA A 214 0.60 -15.58 18.79
C ALA A 214 0.28 -15.98 20.24
N ASP A 215 0.52 -15.08 21.18
CA ASP A 215 0.15 -15.29 22.59
C ASP A 215 -1.37 -15.34 22.73
N THR A 216 -2.06 -14.52 21.92
CA THR A 216 -3.52 -14.46 21.88
C THR A 216 -4.01 -14.30 20.44
N THR A 217 -5.15 -14.93 20.10
CA THR A 217 -5.78 -14.80 18.80
C THR A 217 -7.18 -14.21 18.97
N ILE A 218 -7.45 -13.12 18.25
CA ILE A 218 -8.76 -12.47 18.19
C ILE A 218 -9.38 -12.79 16.84
N GLY A 219 -10.39 -13.65 16.84
CA GLY A 219 -11.12 -14.09 15.66
C GLY A 219 -12.04 -13.00 15.10
N ARG A 220 -12.83 -13.37 14.10
CA ARG A 220 -13.85 -12.47 13.52
C ARG A 220 -14.99 -12.21 14.49
N SER A 221 -15.59 -11.04 14.36
CA SER A 221 -16.87 -10.69 14.97
C SER A 221 -17.98 -10.67 13.92
N PHE A 222 -19.18 -11.11 14.31
CA PHE A 222 -20.34 -11.21 13.41
C PHE A 222 -21.50 -10.35 13.93
N PRO A 223 -21.38 -9.01 13.91
CA PRO A 223 -22.46 -8.15 14.37
C PRO A 223 -23.68 -8.28 13.45
N LEU A 224 -24.88 -8.20 14.00
CA LEU A 224 -26.11 -8.20 13.22
C LEU A 224 -26.21 -6.98 12.31
N PHE A 225 -25.84 -5.82 12.84
CA PHE A 225 -25.80 -4.56 12.08
C PHE A 225 -24.70 -3.65 12.59
N HIS A 226 -23.90 -3.11 11.66
CA HIS A 226 -22.91 -2.06 11.93
C HIS A 226 -22.70 -1.22 10.68
N LEU A 227 -22.85 0.11 10.79
CA LEU A 227 -22.46 1.08 9.76
C LEU A 227 -21.08 1.64 10.13
N GLY A 228 -20.07 1.47 9.25
CA GLY A 228 -18.70 1.80 9.62
C GLY A 228 -18.02 2.81 8.71
N THR A 229 -18.38 2.86 7.42
CA THR A 229 -17.69 3.73 6.46
C THR A 229 -18.66 4.40 5.52
N ALA A 230 -18.32 5.64 5.12
CA ALA A 230 -19.01 6.36 4.08
C ALA A 230 -18.00 7.09 3.19
N ASP A 231 -17.82 6.61 1.98
CA ASP A 231 -16.98 7.25 0.95
C ASP A 231 -17.83 8.21 0.14
N TRP A 232 -17.30 9.37 -0.16
CA TRP A 232 -18.01 10.37 -0.95
C TRP A 232 -17.12 10.94 -2.04
N ALA A 233 -17.71 11.21 -3.20
CA ALA A 233 -17.05 11.91 -4.29
C ALA A 233 -18.04 12.81 -5.02
N VAL A 234 -17.59 14.00 -5.38
CA VAL A 234 -18.33 15.01 -6.14
C VAL A 234 -17.46 15.39 -7.34
N PHE A 235 -18.05 15.30 -8.52
CA PHE A 235 -17.45 15.77 -9.76
C PHE A 235 -18.39 16.73 -10.45
N SER A 236 -17.88 17.86 -10.91
CA SER A 236 -18.62 18.80 -11.72
C SER A 236 -17.78 19.18 -12.94
N THR A 237 -18.35 19.04 -14.11
CA THR A 237 -17.72 19.41 -15.37
C THR A 237 -18.62 20.40 -16.08
N GLN A 238 -18.07 21.55 -16.41
CA GLN A 238 -18.73 22.62 -17.14
C GLN A 238 -18.03 22.83 -18.48
N GLU A 239 -18.77 22.73 -19.55
CA GLU A 239 -18.30 23.06 -20.90
C GLU A 239 -18.94 24.37 -21.37
N THR A 240 -18.15 25.22 -22.04
CA THR A 240 -18.66 26.46 -22.62
C THR A 240 -19.73 26.16 -23.65
N LYS A 241 -20.93 26.73 -23.48
CA LYS A 241 -22.11 26.53 -24.34
C LYS A 241 -22.83 25.18 -24.14
N ALA A 242 -22.46 24.39 -23.15
CA ALA A 242 -23.15 23.15 -22.77
C ALA A 242 -23.63 23.21 -21.33
N THR A 243 -24.49 22.28 -20.96
CA THR A 243 -24.98 22.11 -19.59
C THR A 243 -23.87 21.67 -18.64
N THR A 244 -23.94 22.10 -17.38
CA THR A 244 -23.04 21.62 -16.35
C THR A 244 -23.41 20.21 -15.97
N TYR A 245 -22.46 19.29 -16.12
CA TYR A 245 -22.61 17.89 -15.73
C TYR A 245 -22.07 17.69 -14.30
N THR A 246 -22.92 17.23 -13.41
CA THR A 246 -22.52 16.91 -12.02
C THR A 246 -22.76 15.44 -11.71
N ARG A 247 -21.76 14.81 -11.14
CA ARG A 247 -21.83 13.43 -10.65
C ARG A 247 -21.54 13.41 -9.15
N LEU A 248 -22.41 12.75 -8.40
CA LEU A 248 -22.22 12.46 -6.97
C LEU A 248 -22.12 10.95 -6.81
N ASN A 249 -21.17 10.52 -6.03
CA ASN A 249 -21.00 9.14 -5.62
C ASN A 249 -20.97 9.06 -4.11
N LEU A 250 -21.79 8.19 -3.52
CA LEU A 250 -21.81 7.89 -2.10
C LEU A 250 -21.65 6.39 -1.91
N GLY A 251 -20.51 5.96 -1.40
CA GLY A 251 -20.23 4.58 -1.02
C GLY A 251 -20.51 4.38 0.47
N LEU A 252 -21.37 3.44 0.82
CA LEU A 252 -21.66 3.08 2.20
C LEU A 252 -21.16 1.66 2.46
N GLY A 253 -20.34 1.52 3.47
CA GLY A 253 -19.81 0.25 3.93
C GLY A 253 -20.29 -0.08 5.34
N GLY A 254 -20.82 -1.29 5.50
CA GLY A 254 -21.33 -1.77 6.78
C GLY A 254 -21.24 -3.27 6.92
N VAL A 255 -21.75 -3.79 8.02
CA VAL A 255 -21.92 -5.21 8.27
C VAL A 255 -23.39 -5.48 8.57
N VAL A 256 -23.97 -6.47 7.89
CA VAL A 256 -25.36 -6.93 8.09
C VAL A 256 -25.34 -8.45 8.20
N ALA A 257 -25.95 -9.00 9.24
CA ALA A 257 -26.00 -10.44 9.49
C ALA A 257 -24.63 -11.12 9.42
N GLY A 258 -23.60 -10.48 9.98
CA GLY A 258 -22.21 -10.97 9.97
C GLY A 258 -21.49 -10.87 8.62
N GLY A 259 -22.16 -10.45 7.55
CA GLY A 259 -21.62 -10.23 6.22
C GLY A 259 -21.37 -8.77 5.93
N GLU A 260 -20.40 -8.48 5.09
CA GLU A 260 -20.06 -7.16 4.58
C GLU A 260 -21.15 -6.67 3.61
N LEU A 261 -21.70 -5.49 3.85
CA LEU A 261 -22.60 -4.81 2.93
C LEU A 261 -21.89 -3.60 2.32
N ASN A 262 -21.81 -3.57 1.00
CA ASN A 262 -21.29 -2.44 0.24
C ASN A 262 -22.37 -1.89 -0.69
N LEU A 263 -22.70 -0.61 -0.51
CA LEU A 263 -23.65 0.13 -1.34
C LEU A 263 -22.90 1.27 -2.02
N SER A 264 -23.12 1.50 -3.28
CA SER A 264 -22.64 2.69 -3.98
C SER A 264 -23.79 3.35 -4.72
N LEU A 265 -24.14 4.54 -4.27
CA LEU A 265 -25.20 5.38 -4.82
C LEU A 265 -24.56 6.39 -5.76
N ASN A 266 -24.97 6.32 -7.04
CA ASN A 266 -24.49 7.19 -8.09
C ASN A 266 -25.63 8.10 -8.56
N TYR A 267 -25.40 9.40 -8.57
CA TYR A 267 -26.29 10.39 -9.11
C TYR A 267 -25.59 11.13 -10.27
N TYR A 268 -26.33 11.36 -11.34
CA TYR A 268 -25.90 12.11 -12.51
C TYR A 268 -26.94 13.18 -12.82
N SER A 269 -26.53 14.46 -12.95
CA SER A 269 -27.46 15.59 -13.12
C SER A 269 -28.35 15.51 -14.36
N GLU A 270 -27.91 14.84 -15.41
CA GLU A 270 -28.64 14.71 -16.68
C GLU A 270 -29.48 13.44 -16.82
N GLN A 271 -29.42 12.56 -15.82
CA GLN A 271 -30.10 11.27 -15.87
C GLN A 271 -30.99 11.09 -14.64
N SER A 272 -32.15 10.47 -14.86
CA SER A 272 -32.96 10.01 -13.73
C SER A 272 -32.22 8.95 -12.93
N LEU A 273 -32.45 8.92 -11.63
CA LEU A 273 -31.84 7.94 -10.73
C LEU A 273 -32.37 6.53 -11.11
N LYS A 274 -31.49 5.69 -11.66
CA LYS A 274 -31.84 4.32 -12.07
C LYS A 274 -31.14 3.31 -11.17
N LEU A 275 -31.85 2.25 -10.78
CA LEU A 275 -31.28 1.14 -10.00
C LEU A 275 -30.07 0.50 -10.69
N ARG A 276 -30.06 0.46 -12.02
CA ARG A 276 -28.94 -0.05 -12.81
C ARG A 276 -27.62 0.69 -12.59
N GLN A 277 -27.68 1.97 -12.23
CA GLN A 277 -26.52 2.80 -11.93
C GLN A 277 -25.99 2.57 -10.51
N GLN A 278 -26.79 1.98 -9.64
CA GLN A 278 -26.43 1.74 -8.26
C GLN A 278 -25.72 0.41 -8.11
N PHE A 279 -24.80 0.32 -7.18
CA PHE A 279 -24.13 -0.94 -6.82
C PHE A 279 -24.57 -1.34 -5.42
N TYR A 280 -24.87 -2.62 -5.25
CA TYR A 280 -25.20 -3.22 -3.96
C TYR A 280 -24.72 -4.66 -3.94
N GLN A 281 -23.98 -5.00 -2.88
CA GLN A 281 -23.43 -6.33 -2.70
C GLN A 281 -23.33 -6.65 -1.21
N TRP A 282 -23.80 -7.82 -0.85
CA TRP A 282 -23.58 -8.42 0.45
C TRP A 282 -22.66 -9.62 0.29
N ARG A 283 -21.65 -9.72 1.18
CA ARG A 283 -20.67 -10.80 1.13
C ARG A 283 -20.39 -11.32 2.53
N PHE A 284 -20.67 -12.59 2.76
CA PHE A 284 -20.27 -13.32 3.95
C PHE A 284 -18.99 -14.11 3.66
N VAL A 285 -18.02 -14.06 4.57
CA VAL A 285 -16.75 -14.78 4.43
C VAL A 285 -16.43 -15.47 5.76
N ASP A 286 -16.14 -16.77 5.68
CA ASP A 286 -15.60 -17.54 6.79
C ASP A 286 -14.52 -18.49 6.26
N ASN A 287 -13.26 -18.15 6.47
CA ASN A 287 -12.12 -18.94 5.97
C ASN A 287 -11.88 -20.25 6.75
N GLU A 288 -12.50 -20.42 7.91
CA GLU A 288 -12.35 -21.63 8.74
C GLU A 288 -13.19 -22.79 8.21
N HIS A 289 -14.34 -22.51 7.60
CA HIS A 289 -15.20 -23.52 7.01
C HIS A 289 -14.70 -23.97 5.64
N ARG A 290 -14.16 -25.20 5.58
CA ARG A 290 -13.56 -25.74 4.35
C ARG A 290 -14.56 -25.97 3.21
N ALA A 291 -15.82 -26.31 3.52
CA ALA A 291 -16.82 -26.61 2.52
C ALA A 291 -17.38 -25.36 1.83
N LEU A 292 -17.66 -24.29 2.57
CA LEU A 292 -18.21 -23.04 2.07
C LEU A 292 -17.54 -21.87 2.78
N ARG A 293 -16.67 -21.15 2.08
CA ARG A 293 -15.92 -20.03 2.65
C ARG A 293 -16.50 -18.68 2.34
N GLN A 294 -17.17 -18.54 1.20
CA GLN A 294 -17.72 -17.26 0.79
C GLN A 294 -19.12 -17.44 0.19
N VAL A 295 -20.01 -16.54 0.58
CA VAL A 295 -21.33 -16.34 -0.04
C VAL A 295 -21.41 -14.87 -0.43
N THR A 296 -21.71 -14.60 -1.70
CA THR A 296 -21.91 -13.25 -2.20
C THR A 296 -23.31 -13.15 -2.82
N ALA A 297 -24.06 -12.11 -2.47
CA ALA A 297 -25.40 -11.84 -2.98
C ALA A 297 -25.53 -10.39 -3.43
N GLY A 298 -26.39 -10.12 -4.40
CA GLY A 298 -26.59 -8.80 -4.99
C GLY A 298 -25.97 -8.69 -6.39
N LYS A 299 -25.31 -7.58 -6.70
CA LYS A 299 -24.61 -7.42 -7.99
C LYS A 299 -23.27 -8.11 -7.93
N ILE A 300 -23.15 -9.21 -8.67
CA ILE A 300 -21.93 -10.00 -8.79
C ILE A 300 -21.35 -9.90 -10.20
N PHE A 301 -20.04 -10.02 -10.30
CA PHE A 301 -19.29 -10.09 -11.56
C PHE A 301 -18.65 -11.49 -11.66
N PRO A 302 -19.42 -12.50 -12.05
CA PRO A 302 -18.89 -13.85 -12.14
C PRO A 302 -17.86 -13.95 -13.26
N GLN A 303 -16.89 -14.83 -13.12
CA GLN A 303 -16.09 -15.24 -14.27
C GLN A 303 -17.06 -15.87 -15.30
N SER A 304 -16.90 -15.51 -16.56
CA SER A 304 -17.78 -15.99 -17.63
C SER A 304 -16.97 -16.28 -18.87
N THR A 305 -17.34 -17.34 -19.60
CA THR A 305 -16.88 -17.61 -20.94
C THR A 305 -17.64 -16.74 -21.95
N SER A 306 -18.92 -16.53 -21.69
CA SER A 306 -19.77 -15.64 -22.50
C SER A 306 -19.47 -14.17 -22.24
N SER A 307 -19.70 -13.31 -23.23
CA SER A 307 -19.55 -11.85 -23.12
C SER A 307 -20.67 -11.25 -22.29
N LEU A 308 -20.43 -11.06 -20.99
CA LEU A 308 -21.33 -10.33 -20.11
C LEU A 308 -20.93 -8.86 -20.06
N PHE A 309 -21.83 -7.95 -20.45
CA PHE A 309 -21.60 -6.49 -20.45
C PHE A 309 -22.25 -5.78 -19.24
N ALA A 310 -22.95 -6.52 -18.41
CA ALA A 310 -23.63 -6.03 -17.22
C ALA A 310 -23.40 -7.01 -16.05
N PRO A 311 -23.49 -6.53 -14.81
CA PRO A 311 -23.41 -7.40 -13.64
C PRO A 311 -24.59 -8.40 -13.64
N VAL A 312 -24.41 -9.48 -12.92
CA VAL A 312 -25.46 -10.46 -12.64
C VAL A 312 -26.04 -10.14 -11.26
N ILE A 313 -27.34 -9.92 -11.19
CA ILE A 313 -28.06 -9.84 -9.91
C ILE A 313 -28.35 -11.27 -9.48
N GLY A 314 -27.67 -11.73 -8.43
CA GLY A 314 -27.76 -13.12 -8.06
C GLY A 314 -26.92 -13.48 -6.84
N MET A 315 -26.49 -14.74 -6.80
CA MET A 315 -25.68 -15.27 -5.70
C MET A 315 -24.48 -16.05 -6.24
N GLN A 316 -23.42 -16.04 -5.46
CA GLN A 316 -22.22 -16.82 -5.71
C GLN A 316 -21.79 -17.53 -4.43
N PHE A 317 -21.44 -18.81 -4.56
CA PHE A 317 -20.94 -19.67 -3.50
C PHE A 317 -19.57 -20.21 -3.89
N THR A 318 -18.61 -20.17 -2.98
CA THR A 318 -17.29 -20.74 -3.22
C THR A 318 -16.60 -21.17 -1.94
N ASN A 319 -15.78 -22.20 -2.04
CA ASN A 319 -14.87 -22.61 -0.96
C ASN A 319 -13.45 -22.07 -1.14
N THR A 320 -13.22 -21.19 -2.11
CA THR A 320 -11.92 -20.52 -2.28
C THR A 320 -11.68 -19.55 -1.12
N PRO A 321 -10.53 -19.64 -0.40
CA PRO A 321 -10.23 -18.73 0.71
C PRO A 321 -9.93 -17.33 0.19
N THR A 322 -10.21 -16.31 1.01
CA THR A 322 -9.85 -14.91 0.75
C THR A 322 -8.40 -14.59 1.12
N THR A 323 -7.76 -15.43 1.94
CA THR A 323 -6.39 -15.21 2.41
C THR A 323 -5.38 -15.43 1.29
N TYR A 324 -4.31 -14.62 1.31
CA TYR A 324 -3.20 -14.75 0.39
C TYR A 324 -2.58 -16.14 0.48
N ARG A 325 -2.46 -16.81 -0.65
CA ARG A 325 -1.81 -18.11 -0.76
C ARG A 325 -0.36 -17.96 -1.16
N ARG A 326 0.47 -18.93 -0.77
CA ARG A 326 1.89 -18.94 -1.09
C ARG A 326 2.10 -18.87 -2.59
N SER A 327 2.88 -17.89 -3.04
CA SER A 327 3.27 -17.74 -4.44
C SER A 327 4.24 -18.85 -4.85
N PHE A 328 4.10 -19.37 -6.06
CA PHE A 328 5.03 -20.34 -6.67
C PHE A 328 5.83 -19.72 -7.81
N GLY A 329 5.64 -18.44 -8.12
CA GLY A 329 6.34 -17.71 -9.16
C GLY A 329 5.74 -16.32 -9.35
N THR A 330 6.23 -15.59 -10.33
CA THR A 330 5.71 -14.28 -10.74
C THR A 330 5.37 -14.27 -12.22
N PHE A 331 4.33 -13.55 -12.57
CA PHE A 331 3.90 -13.26 -13.94
C PHE A 331 4.02 -11.76 -14.18
N THR A 332 4.70 -11.36 -15.26
CA THR A 332 4.82 -9.94 -15.59
C THR A 332 3.58 -9.46 -16.33
N LEU A 333 2.83 -8.57 -15.67
CA LEU A 333 1.69 -7.89 -16.24
C LEU A 333 2.10 -6.49 -16.67
N SER A 334 2.05 -6.19 -17.96
CA SER A 334 2.33 -4.85 -18.48
C SER A 334 1.16 -4.35 -19.30
N ASN A 335 0.84 -3.05 -19.17
CA ASN A 335 -0.22 -2.40 -19.93
C ASN A 335 0.01 -0.90 -20.01
N THR A 336 -0.88 -0.17 -20.68
CA THR A 336 -0.85 1.28 -20.82
C THR A 336 -2.11 1.90 -20.24
N THR A 337 -1.97 3.09 -19.68
CA THR A 337 -3.03 3.94 -19.15
C THR A 337 -2.71 5.41 -19.42
N GLY A 338 -3.40 6.36 -18.82
CA GLY A 338 -3.01 7.77 -18.91
C GLY A 338 -1.62 8.04 -18.30
N PRO A 339 -0.84 8.97 -18.86
CA PRO A 339 0.47 9.33 -18.31
C PRO A 339 0.37 9.76 -16.85
N GLY A 340 1.26 9.24 -16.02
CA GLY A 340 1.32 9.59 -14.61
C GLY A 340 0.18 9.06 -13.74
N TRP A 341 -0.69 8.21 -14.28
CA TRP A 341 -1.75 7.57 -13.51
C TRP A 341 -1.18 6.60 -12.48
N LEU A 342 -1.75 6.59 -11.29
CA LEU A 342 -1.50 5.56 -10.30
C LEU A 342 -2.33 4.34 -10.66
N VAL A 343 -1.68 3.18 -10.70
CA VAL A 343 -2.32 1.91 -10.97
C VAL A 343 -2.14 1.02 -9.75
N GLU A 344 -3.23 0.55 -9.20
CA GLU A 344 -3.24 -0.41 -8.11
C GLU A 344 -3.55 -1.79 -8.64
N LEU A 345 -2.78 -2.78 -8.21
CA LEU A 345 -2.96 -4.19 -8.53
C LEU A 345 -3.57 -4.91 -7.34
N TYR A 346 -4.74 -5.43 -7.52
CA TYR A 346 -5.41 -6.31 -6.56
C TYR A 346 -5.39 -7.74 -7.07
N MET A 347 -5.04 -8.69 -6.20
CA MET A 347 -5.17 -10.11 -6.43
C MET A 347 -6.22 -10.66 -5.48
N ASN A 348 -7.29 -11.22 -6.04
CA ASN A 348 -8.40 -11.75 -5.24
C ASN A 348 -8.94 -10.75 -4.19
N ASN A 349 -9.07 -9.48 -4.59
CA ASN A 349 -9.47 -8.34 -3.75
C ASN A 349 -8.46 -7.87 -2.70
N VAL A 350 -7.25 -8.39 -2.67
CA VAL A 350 -6.16 -7.90 -1.81
C VAL A 350 -5.23 -7.02 -2.64
N LEU A 351 -4.94 -5.81 -2.17
CA LEU A 351 -3.94 -4.93 -2.78
C LEU A 351 -2.55 -5.58 -2.63
N VAL A 352 -1.94 -5.92 -3.76
CA VAL A 352 -0.65 -6.61 -3.80
C VAL A 352 0.48 -5.65 -4.14
N ASN A 353 0.20 -4.71 -5.04
CA ASN A 353 1.20 -3.76 -5.52
C ASN A 353 0.53 -2.52 -6.10
N PHE A 354 1.26 -1.44 -6.19
CA PHE A 354 0.86 -0.24 -6.91
C PHE A 354 2.07 0.35 -7.67
N THR A 355 1.80 0.98 -8.79
CA THR A 355 2.83 1.66 -9.58
C THR A 355 2.25 2.90 -10.24
N LYS A 356 3.09 3.87 -10.52
CA LYS A 356 2.72 5.04 -11.31
C LYS A 356 3.11 4.79 -12.76
N ALA A 357 2.15 4.92 -13.66
CA ALA A 357 2.42 4.86 -15.08
C ALA A 357 3.41 5.95 -15.48
N ASP A 358 4.33 5.63 -16.36
CA ASP A 358 5.34 6.58 -16.84
C ASP A 358 4.73 7.68 -17.73
N ALA A 359 5.55 8.56 -18.27
CA ALA A 359 5.11 9.67 -19.11
C ALA A 359 4.41 9.22 -20.41
N SER A 360 4.58 7.97 -20.84
CA SER A 360 3.84 7.38 -21.96
C SER A 360 2.56 6.65 -21.54
N GLY A 361 2.31 6.59 -20.24
CA GLY A 361 1.20 5.82 -19.67
C GLY A 361 1.51 4.34 -19.49
N PHE A 362 2.74 3.89 -19.73
CA PHE A 362 3.12 2.49 -19.56
C PHE A 362 3.37 2.14 -18.09
N PHE A 363 2.92 0.96 -17.67
CA PHE A 363 3.18 0.40 -16.36
C PHE A 363 3.41 -1.12 -16.43
N THR A 364 4.15 -1.63 -15.47
CA THR A 364 4.47 -3.05 -15.33
C THR A 364 4.32 -3.48 -13.89
N PHE A 365 3.74 -4.67 -13.68
CA PHE A 365 3.70 -5.36 -12.40
C PHE A 365 4.33 -6.74 -12.50
N GLU A 366 5.05 -7.13 -11.49
CA GLU A 366 5.30 -8.52 -11.20
C GLU A 366 4.16 -9.07 -10.34
N VAL A 367 3.26 -9.79 -11.00
CA VAL A 367 2.09 -10.39 -10.34
C VAL A 367 2.49 -11.71 -9.72
N PRO A 368 2.40 -11.90 -8.41
CA PRO A 368 2.68 -13.19 -7.80
C PRO A 368 1.65 -14.21 -8.27
N MET A 369 2.12 -15.34 -8.81
CA MET A 369 1.26 -16.47 -9.14
C MET A 369 0.96 -17.25 -7.87
N VAL A 370 -0.26 -17.11 -7.38
CA VAL A 370 -0.74 -17.81 -6.18
C VAL A 370 -1.58 -19.02 -6.56
N TYR A 371 -1.65 -20.00 -5.69
CA TYR A 371 -2.53 -21.15 -5.89
C TYR A 371 -4.01 -20.72 -5.92
N GLY A 372 -4.76 -21.25 -6.89
CA GLY A 372 -6.16 -20.98 -7.12
C GLY A 372 -6.43 -20.05 -8.30
N ASN A 373 -7.68 -19.81 -8.57
CA ASN A 373 -8.10 -18.86 -9.60
C ASN A 373 -7.69 -17.45 -9.20
N SER A 374 -6.71 -16.91 -9.90
CA SER A 374 -6.19 -15.57 -9.61
C SER A 374 -6.81 -14.57 -10.57
N VAL A 375 -7.63 -13.68 -10.05
CA VAL A 375 -8.15 -12.52 -10.76
C VAL A 375 -7.34 -11.31 -10.33
N ALA A 376 -6.55 -10.78 -11.26
CA ALA A 376 -5.89 -9.51 -11.09
C ALA A 376 -6.87 -8.40 -11.44
N ARG A 377 -7.17 -7.54 -10.50
CA ARG A 377 -7.99 -6.34 -10.70
C ARG A 377 -7.08 -5.13 -10.68
N LEU A 378 -7.13 -4.34 -11.73
CA LEU A 378 -6.42 -3.08 -11.81
C LEU A 378 -7.40 -1.93 -11.54
N ARG A 379 -7.04 -1.04 -10.63
CA ARG A 379 -7.70 0.24 -10.43
C ARG A 379 -6.78 1.36 -10.90
N PHE A 380 -7.34 2.28 -11.64
CA PHE A 380 -6.60 3.38 -12.24
C PHE A 380 -7.05 4.69 -11.61
N TYR A 381 -6.09 5.47 -11.13
CA TYR A 381 -6.35 6.80 -10.56
C TYR A 381 -5.53 7.82 -11.33
N GLY A 382 -6.21 8.70 -12.01
CA GLY A 382 -5.57 9.80 -12.69
C GLY A 382 -4.88 10.76 -11.72
N PRO A 383 -3.86 11.51 -12.19
CA PRO A 383 -3.15 12.48 -11.36
C PRO A 383 -4.07 13.60 -10.84
N TRP A 384 -5.23 13.75 -11.44
CA TRP A 384 -6.23 14.77 -11.14
C TRP A 384 -7.42 14.26 -10.33
N GLY A 385 -7.33 13.05 -9.78
CA GLY A 385 -8.43 12.41 -9.06
C GLY A 385 -9.46 11.75 -9.97
N GLU A 386 -9.18 11.67 -11.25
CA GLU A 386 -9.95 10.88 -12.20
C GLU A 386 -9.84 9.43 -11.75
N GLU A 387 -10.95 8.88 -11.35
CA GLU A 387 -11.10 7.44 -11.17
C GLU A 387 -11.63 6.91 -12.49
N GLN A 388 -10.84 6.14 -13.21
CA GLN A 388 -11.37 5.42 -14.33
C GLN A 388 -12.23 4.29 -13.76
N SER A 389 -13.55 4.43 -13.88
CA SER A 389 -14.53 3.46 -13.39
C SER A 389 -14.43 2.08 -14.06
N THR A 390 -13.49 1.90 -14.95
CA THR A 390 -13.16 0.64 -15.60
C THR A 390 -12.19 -0.15 -14.74
N GLU A 391 -12.73 -0.92 -13.83
CA GLU A 391 -11.97 -2.02 -13.24
C GLU A 391 -11.63 -3.00 -14.36
N LYS A 392 -10.37 -3.14 -14.68
CA LYS A 392 -9.92 -4.13 -15.66
C LYS A 392 -9.62 -5.42 -14.92
N TYR A 393 -10.47 -6.39 -15.10
CA TYR A 393 -10.22 -7.74 -14.61
C TYR A 393 -9.31 -8.47 -15.58
N ILE A 394 -8.18 -8.92 -15.11
CA ILE A 394 -7.24 -9.72 -15.88
C ILE A 394 -7.19 -11.08 -15.21
N THR A 395 -7.75 -12.07 -15.86
CA THR A 395 -7.60 -13.45 -15.42
C THR A 395 -6.17 -13.89 -15.69
N VAL A 396 -5.44 -14.25 -14.65
CA VAL A 396 -4.15 -14.92 -14.82
C VAL A 396 -4.46 -16.26 -15.48
N PRO A 397 -3.89 -16.56 -16.66
CA PRO A 397 -4.29 -17.72 -17.46
C PRO A 397 -3.87 -19.08 -16.84
N PHE A 398 -3.23 -19.05 -15.68
CA PHE A 398 -2.69 -20.22 -15.00
C PHE A 398 -3.36 -20.41 -13.65
N ASN A 399 -4.08 -21.52 -13.50
CA ASN A 399 -4.73 -21.87 -12.24
C ASN A 399 -4.06 -23.10 -11.63
N PHE A 400 -3.42 -22.92 -10.48
CA PHE A 400 -2.79 -24.00 -9.74
C PHE A 400 -3.41 -24.11 -8.36
N ILE A 401 -3.74 -25.33 -7.98
CA ILE A 401 -4.31 -25.68 -6.67
C ILE A 401 -3.35 -26.63 -5.95
N PRO A 402 -3.16 -26.50 -4.63
CA PRO A 402 -2.35 -27.44 -3.86
C PRO A 402 -2.82 -28.88 -4.06
N VAL A 403 -1.89 -29.83 -3.97
CA VAL A 403 -2.15 -31.25 -4.17
C VAL A 403 -3.30 -31.73 -3.27
N ASN A 404 -4.20 -32.53 -3.83
CA ASN A 404 -5.36 -33.10 -3.14
C ASN A 404 -6.35 -32.07 -2.59
N GLN A 405 -6.31 -30.82 -3.09
CA GLN A 405 -7.33 -29.83 -2.76
C GLN A 405 -8.36 -29.71 -3.89
N PHE A 406 -9.59 -29.53 -3.47
CA PHE A 406 -10.73 -29.32 -4.34
C PHE A 406 -11.30 -27.91 -4.12
N GLU A 407 -11.52 -27.18 -5.19
CA GLU A 407 -12.14 -25.86 -5.17
C GLU A 407 -13.32 -25.80 -6.13
N TYR A 408 -14.34 -25.08 -5.69
CA TYR A 408 -15.49 -24.82 -6.53
C TYR A 408 -15.94 -23.36 -6.43
N THR A 409 -16.60 -22.90 -7.50
CA THR A 409 -17.34 -21.64 -7.55
C THR A 409 -18.62 -21.85 -8.34
N VAL A 410 -19.74 -21.56 -7.71
CA VAL A 410 -21.07 -21.64 -8.33
C VAL A 410 -21.70 -20.26 -8.25
N SER A 411 -22.15 -19.75 -9.40
CA SER A 411 -22.79 -18.44 -9.53
C SER A 411 -24.08 -18.60 -10.30
N ALA A 412 -25.15 -17.95 -9.86
CA ALA A 412 -26.43 -17.94 -10.56
C ALA A 412 -27.16 -16.62 -10.34
N GLY A 413 -27.89 -16.18 -11.35
CA GLY A 413 -28.69 -14.96 -11.26
C GLY A 413 -29.27 -14.51 -12.60
N VAL A 414 -29.63 -13.24 -12.66
CA VAL A 414 -30.17 -12.57 -13.85
C VAL A 414 -29.22 -11.43 -14.25
N VAL A 415 -28.81 -11.39 -15.49
CA VAL A 415 -27.98 -10.30 -16.04
C VAL A 415 -28.78 -9.01 -16.02
N GLU A 416 -28.18 -7.92 -15.56
CA GLU A 416 -28.84 -6.61 -15.47
C GLU A 416 -28.81 -5.88 -16.83
N ASP A 417 -29.12 -6.62 -17.90
CA ASP A 417 -29.29 -6.10 -19.25
C ASP A 417 -30.77 -5.86 -19.59
N ASN A 418 -31.07 -5.47 -20.80
CA ASN A 418 -32.45 -5.25 -21.24
C ASN A 418 -33.23 -6.57 -21.39
N ASP A 419 -32.50 -7.65 -21.66
CA ASP A 419 -33.07 -8.97 -21.93
C ASP A 419 -33.34 -9.78 -20.66
N LYS A 420 -32.80 -9.29 -19.50
CA LYS A 420 -32.88 -9.98 -18.19
C LYS A 420 -32.51 -11.47 -18.32
N ALA A 421 -31.40 -11.71 -19.02
CA ALA A 421 -30.93 -13.05 -19.30
C ALA A 421 -30.61 -13.83 -18.03
N ARG A 422 -31.05 -15.07 -17.93
CA ARG A 422 -30.67 -15.97 -16.84
C ARG A 422 -29.24 -16.46 -17.06
N PHE A 423 -28.44 -16.38 -16.04
CA PHE A 423 -27.06 -16.81 -16.02
C PHE A 423 -26.81 -17.81 -14.88
N ALA A 424 -26.11 -18.88 -15.20
CA ALA A 424 -25.58 -19.80 -14.19
C ALA A 424 -24.21 -20.32 -14.63
N ARG A 425 -23.30 -20.47 -13.69
CA ARG A 425 -21.99 -21.08 -13.93
C ARG A 425 -21.54 -21.87 -12.71
N ALA A 426 -21.08 -23.09 -12.95
CA ALA A 426 -20.41 -23.93 -11.98
C ALA A 426 -19.02 -24.27 -12.50
N ASN A 427 -17.99 -24.06 -11.69
CA ASN A 427 -16.61 -24.37 -11.99
C ASN A 427 -15.99 -25.16 -10.85
N PHE A 428 -15.35 -26.27 -11.18
CA PHE A 428 -14.72 -27.20 -10.25
C PHE A 428 -13.26 -27.37 -10.64
N ASN A 429 -12.38 -27.35 -9.65
CA ASN A 429 -10.94 -27.46 -9.85
C ASN A 429 -10.34 -28.47 -8.85
N TYR A 430 -9.39 -29.25 -9.30
CA TYR A 430 -8.69 -30.23 -8.46
C TYR A 430 -7.19 -30.24 -8.72
N GLY A 431 -6.41 -30.18 -7.64
CA GLY A 431 -4.96 -30.28 -7.71
C GLY A 431 -4.52 -31.75 -7.76
N LEU A 432 -4.33 -32.29 -8.98
CA LEU A 432 -3.89 -33.67 -9.21
C LEU A 432 -2.46 -33.93 -8.75
N GLY A 433 -1.62 -32.91 -8.74
CA GLY A 433 -0.21 -33.02 -8.36
C GLY A 433 0.40 -31.66 -8.12
N ARG A 434 1.67 -31.63 -7.69
CA ARG A 434 2.41 -30.34 -7.47
C ARG A 434 2.54 -29.49 -8.73
N LYS A 435 2.39 -30.11 -9.92
CA LYS A 435 2.63 -29.45 -11.21
C LYS A 435 1.40 -29.45 -12.13
N LEU A 436 0.29 -30.08 -11.72
CA LEU A 436 -0.90 -30.28 -12.55
C LEU A 436 -2.17 -29.97 -11.78
N THR A 437 -2.96 -29.05 -12.32
CA THR A 437 -4.32 -28.79 -11.90
C THR A 437 -5.24 -29.01 -13.07
N VAL A 438 -6.37 -29.70 -12.83
CA VAL A 438 -7.43 -29.91 -13.80
C VAL A 438 -8.72 -29.34 -13.29
N GLY A 439 -9.59 -28.92 -14.18
CA GLY A 439 -10.91 -28.42 -13.82
C GLY A 439 -11.93 -28.66 -14.92
N ALA A 440 -13.19 -28.66 -14.52
CA ALA A 440 -14.33 -28.77 -15.41
C ALA A 440 -15.48 -27.96 -14.87
N GLY A 441 -16.40 -27.61 -15.76
CA GLY A 441 -17.56 -26.85 -15.35
C GLY A 441 -18.59 -26.71 -16.48
N MET A 442 -19.61 -25.93 -16.17
CA MET A 442 -20.70 -25.64 -17.11
C MET A 442 -21.14 -24.20 -16.90
N GLU A 443 -21.40 -23.53 -18.01
CA GLU A 443 -21.98 -22.19 -18.03
C GLU A 443 -23.30 -22.23 -18.81
N TYR A 444 -24.28 -21.48 -18.35
CA TYR A 444 -25.57 -21.30 -18.99
C TYR A 444 -25.89 -19.81 -19.14
N LEU A 445 -26.35 -19.42 -20.33
CA LEU A 445 -26.83 -18.06 -20.62
C LEU A 445 -28.05 -18.10 -21.52
N SER A 446 -29.19 -17.65 -21.00
CA SER A 446 -30.49 -17.81 -21.70
C SER A 446 -30.67 -16.92 -22.94
N SER A 447 -29.93 -15.79 -23.02
CA SER A 447 -30.03 -14.85 -24.15
C SER A 447 -29.34 -15.33 -25.44
N LEU A 448 -28.59 -16.43 -25.36
CA LEU A 448 -27.93 -16.97 -26.55
C LEU A 448 -28.94 -17.63 -27.47
N SER A 449 -28.80 -17.36 -28.77
CA SER A 449 -29.68 -17.97 -29.79
C SER A 449 -29.38 -19.46 -29.99
N SER A 450 -28.11 -19.86 -29.80
CA SER A 450 -27.66 -21.25 -29.87
C SER A 450 -26.58 -21.51 -28.82
N GLY A 451 -26.44 -22.77 -28.38
CA GLY A 451 -25.38 -23.12 -27.40
C GLY A 451 -25.55 -22.45 -26.05
N LYS A 452 -26.80 -22.43 -25.51
CA LYS A 452 -27.09 -21.84 -24.20
C LYS A 452 -26.27 -22.50 -23.07
N GLU A 453 -26.03 -23.79 -23.22
CA GLU A 453 -25.25 -24.61 -22.30
C GLU A 453 -23.85 -24.82 -22.84
N MET A 454 -22.87 -24.46 -22.08
CA MET A 454 -21.45 -24.41 -22.46
C MET A 454 -20.63 -25.19 -21.47
N PRO A 455 -20.53 -26.51 -21.58
CA PRO A 455 -19.60 -27.28 -20.76
C PRO A 455 -18.18 -26.96 -21.16
N PHE A 456 -17.30 -26.89 -20.16
CA PHE A 456 -15.88 -26.58 -20.37
C PHE A 456 -14.98 -27.44 -19.49
N VAL A 457 -13.77 -27.64 -19.99
CA VAL A 457 -12.69 -28.32 -19.28
C VAL A 457 -11.43 -27.48 -19.41
N HIS A 458 -10.62 -27.49 -18.38
CA HIS A 458 -9.32 -26.80 -18.42
C HIS A 458 -8.25 -27.56 -17.63
N ALA A 459 -7.01 -27.36 -18.02
CA ALA A 459 -5.86 -27.90 -17.35
C ALA A 459 -4.72 -26.88 -17.32
N SER A 460 -3.98 -26.82 -16.23
CA SER A 460 -2.76 -26.00 -16.08
C SER A 460 -1.62 -26.89 -15.62
N PHE A 461 -0.48 -26.77 -16.30
CA PHE A 461 0.69 -27.61 -16.10
C PHE A 461 1.96 -26.77 -15.99
N VAL A 462 2.84 -27.13 -15.04
CA VAL A 462 4.18 -26.52 -14.85
C VAL A 462 5.26 -27.52 -15.28
N LEU A 463 6.03 -27.19 -16.30
CA LEU A 463 7.16 -27.97 -16.74
C LEU A 463 8.47 -27.33 -16.30
N GLY A 464 9.19 -28.01 -15.42
CA GLY A 464 10.37 -27.42 -14.77
C GLY A 464 10.00 -26.23 -13.87
N SER A 465 10.86 -25.21 -13.82
CA SER A 465 10.65 -23.99 -13.04
C SER A 465 10.26 -22.78 -13.92
N HIS A 466 10.24 -22.95 -15.24
CA HIS A 466 10.24 -21.82 -16.17
C HIS A 466 9.12 -21.86 -17.21
N LEU A 467 8.49 -23.02 -17.43
CA LEU A 467 7.47 -23.20 -18.46
C LEU A 467 6.10 -23.50 -17.84
N LEU A 468 5.15 -22.62 -18.10
CA LEU A 468 3.76 -22.76 -17.71
C LEU A 468 2.91 -22.96 -18.96
N VAL A 469 2.03 -23.95 -18.94
CA VAL A 469 1.08 -24.23 -20.00
C VAL A 469 -0.31 -24.33 -19.44
N SER A 470 -1.28 -23.67 -20.06
CA SER A 470 -2.69 -23.89 -19.77
C SER A 470 -3.49 -24.10 -21.04
N ALA A 471 -4.49 -24.94 -20.95
CA ALA A 471 -5.44 -25.19 -22.02
C ALA A 471 -6.86 -25.19 -21.45
N GLU A 472 -7.79 -24.57 -22.15
CA GLU A 472 -9.20 -24.51 -21.84
C GLU A 472 -10.00 -24.79 -23.12
N HIS A 473 -10.95 -25.68 -23.03
CA HIS A 473 -11.88 -25.97 -24.11
C HIS A 473 -13.30 -25.81 -23.61
N THR A 474 -14.05 -24.90 -24.25
CA THR A 474 -15.47 -24.71 -24.03
C THR A 474 -16.22 -25.22 -25.26
N TYR A 475 -17.01 -26.24 -25.04
CA TYR A 475 -17.75 -26.90 -26.13
C TYR A 475 -18.65 -25.89 -26.86
N GLY A 476 -18.59 -25.91 -28.20
CA GLY A 476 -19.36 -25.01 -29.05
C GLY A 476 -18.97 -23.53 -29.02
N VAL A 477 -17.96 -23.14 -28.25
CA VAL A 477 -17.55 -21.73 -28.06
C VAL A 477 -16.11 -21.49 -28.49
N SER A 478 -15.13 -22.04 -27.76
CA SER A 478 -13.72 -21.76 -28.03
C SER A 478 -12.76 -22.78 -27.44
N THR A 479 -11.56 -22.81 -28.01
CA THR A 479 -10.41 -23.48 -27.42
C THR A 479 -9.30 -22.46 -27.25
N LYS A 480 -8.79 -22.31 -26.03
CA LYS A 480 -7.74 -21.38 -25.67
C LYS A 480 -6.55 -22.13 -25.11
N THR A 481 -5.35 -21.81 -25.59
CA THR A 481 -4.09 -22.32 -25.08
C THR A 481 -3.19 -21.14 -24.72
N ALA A 482 -2.59 -21.15 -23.55
CA ALA A 482 -1.61 -20.16 -23.13
C ALA A 482 -0.32 -20.84 -22.70
N ILE A 483 0.80 -20.29 -23.13
CA ILE A 483 2.16 -20.76 -22.82
C ILE A 483 2.93 -19.54 -22.31
N ASN A 484 3.55 -19.69 -21.16
CA ASN A 484 4.49 -18.70 -20.62
C ASN A 484 5.83 -19.39 -20.37
N TYR A 485 6.89 -18.84 -20.92
CA TYR A 485 8.24 -19.32 -20.73
C TYR A 485 9.16 -18.18 -20.28
N ARG A 486 9.74 -18.31 -19.10
CA ARG A 486 10.65 -17.32 -18.52
C ARG A 486 12.05 -17.90 -18.36
N LEU A 487 13.02 -17.26 -18.97
CA LEU A 487 14.44 -17.61 -18.85
C LEU A 487 15.05 -17.01 -17.56
N PRO A 488 16.15 -17.57 -17.06
CA PRO A 488 16.90 -16.99 -15.93
C PRO A 488 17.39 -15.57 -16.17
N SER A 489 17.58 -15.17 -17.42
CA SER A 489 17.90 -13.80 -17.86
C SER A 489 16.72 -12.82 -17.75
N ASN A 490 15.56 -13.24 -17.21
CA ASN A 490 14.30 -12.51 -17.20
C ASN A 490 13.71 -12.22 -18.59
N LEU A 491 14.24 -12.82 -19.65
CA LEU A 491 13.57 -12.85 -20.95
C LEU A 491 12.33 -13.74 -20.84
N GLN A 492 11.17 -13.18 -21.18
CA GLN A 492 9.86 -13.83 -21.08
C GLN A 492 9.20 -13.91 -22.45
N PHE A 493 8.65 -15.07 -22.76
CA PHE A 493 7.83 -15.35 -23.91
C PHE A 493 6.42 -15.74 -23.46
N ASP A 494 5.42 -15.02 -23.96
CA ASP A 494 4.01 -15.35 -23.75
C ASP A 494 3.38 -15.63 -25.12
N PHE A 495 2.72 -16.77 -25.22
CA PHE A 495 1.95 -17.12 -26.39
C PHE A 495 0.53 -17.50 -25.96
N VAL A 496 -0.46 -16.85 -26.54
CA VAL A 496 -1.86 -17.18 -26.36
C VAL A 496 -2.49 -17.42 -27.71
N TYR A 497 -3.10 -18.57 -27.88
CA TYR A 497 -3.89 -18.94 -29.06
C TYR A 497 -5.32 -19.23 -28.63
N THR A 498 -6.27 -18.54 -29.25
CA THR A 498 -7.69 -18.78 -29.06
C THR A 498 -8.33 -19.06 -30.42
N ARG A 499 -8.97 -20.22 -30.53
CA ARG A 499 -9.80 -20.58 -31.71
C ARG A 499 -11.26 -20.56 -31.30
N TYR A 500 -12.05 -19.85 -32.05
CA TYR A 500 -13.50 -19.73 -31.82
C TYR A 500 -14.24 -20.73 -32.69
N ALA A 501 -15.34 -21.30 -32.17
CA ALA A 501 -16.20 -22.18 -32.94
C ALA A 501 -16.98 -21.37 -33.98
N LYS A 502 -17.14 -21.92 -35.16
CA LYS A 502 -17.92 -21.26 -36.23
C LYS A 502 -19.38 -21.14 -35.81
N GLY A 503 -19.94 -19.92 -35.93
CA GLY A 503 -21.34 -19.65 -35.58
C GLY A 503 -21.63 -19.59 -34.08
N GLN A 504 -20.60 -19.55 -33.21
CA GLN A 504 -20.79 -19.33 -31.77
C GLN A 504 -21.40 -17.94 -31.52
N THR A 505 -22.28 -17.86 -30.55
CA THR A 505 -22.97 -16.62 -30.14
C THR A 505 -22.66 -16.16 -28.75
N ALA A 506 -21.88 -16.96 -27.98
CA ALA A 506 -21.55 -16.70 -26.59
C ALA A 506 -20.56 -15.55 -26.43
N ILE A 507 -19.54 -15.51 -27.28
CA ILE A 507 -18.54 -14.44 -27.27
C ILE A 507 -18.87 -13.46 -28.39
N LYS A 508 -19.18 -12.22 -28.05
CA LYS A 508 -19.53 -11.16 -29.02
C LYS A 508 -18.29 -10.59 -29.73
N VAL A 509 -17.47 -11.45 -30.28
CA VAL A 509 -16.36 -11.10 -31.17
C VAL A 509 -16.57 -11.82 -32.51
N ASN A 510 -16.39 -11.11 -33.59
CA ASN A 510 -16.52 -11.68 -34.93
C ASN A 510 -15.16 -12.20 -35.43
N GLN A 511 -14.48 -12.98 -34.58
CA GLN A 511 -13.14 -13.55 -34.86
C GLN A 511 -13.27 -15.08 -35.00
N LEU A 512 -12.50 -15.65 -35.91
CA LEU A 512 -12.35 -17.09 -36.07
C LEU A 512 -11.19 -17.62 -35.20
N ASP A 513 -10.09 -16.86 -35.14
CA ASP A 513 -8.98 -17.14 -34.24
C ASP A 513 -8.24 -15.86 -33.87
N GLU A 514 -7.55 -15.94 -32.71
CA GLU A 514 -6.65 -14.91 -32.19
C GLU A 514 -5.33 -15.56 -31.80
N LYS A 515 -4.23 -14.97 -32.26
CA LYS A 515 -2.86 -15.36 -31.89
C LYS A 515 -2.16 -14.16 -31.30
N LYS A 516 -1.76 -14.25 -30.06
CA LYS A 516 -1.02 -13.21 -29.38
C LYS A 516 0.34 -13.76 -28.95
N PHE A 517 1.38 -13.09 -29.37
CA PHE A 517 2.75 -13.40 -28.98
C PHE A 517 3.39 -12.16 -28.35
N VAL A 518 3.98 -12.32 -27.19
CA VAL A 518 4.67 -11.25 -26.47
C VAL A 518 6.07 -11.73 -26.09
N ILE A 519 7.04 -10.89 -26.42
CA ILE A 519 8.42 -11.02 -25.92
C ILE A 519 8.67 -9.80 -25.05
N SER A 520 9.13 -10.02 -23.83
CA SER A 520 9.54 -8.95 -22.94
C SER A 520 10.88 -9.22 -22.31
N MET A 521 11.74 -8.21 -22.25
CA MET A 521 13.10 -8.33 -21.76
C MET A 521 13.52 -7.06 -21.01
N PRO A 522 13.86 -7.16 -19.73
CA PRO A 522 14.61 -6.11 -19.05
C PRO A 522 16.06 -6.15 -19.53
N LEU A 523 16.60 -4.99 -19.87
CA LEU A 523 17.98 -4.80 -20.30
C LEU A 523 18.72 -4.02 -19.21
N GLN A 524 19.77 -4.60 -18.66
CA GLN A 524 20.60 -3.94 -17.67
C GLN A 524 22.08 -4.14 -18.03
N SER A 525 22.80 -3.03 -18.23
CA SER A 525 24.22 -3.04 -18.50
C SER A 525 24.87 -1.81 -17.85
N GLY A 526 25.59 -2.00 -16.76
CA GLY A 526 26.17 -0.91 -15.99
C GLY A 526 25.13 0.11 -15.50
N LYS A 527 25.27 1.36 -15.91
CA LYS A 527 24.31 2.44 -15.57
C LYS A 527 23.09 2.50 -16.51
N PHE A 528 23.06 1.69 -17.57
CA PHE A 528 21.97 1.64 -18.52
C PHE A 528 20.91 0.63 -18.08
N THR A 529 19.70 1.11 -17.88
CA THR A 529 18.54 0.28 -17.63
C THR A 529 17.48 0.55 -18.68
N ALA A 530 17.00 -0.50 -19.31
CA ALA A 530 15.93 -0.41 -20.29
C ALA A 530 14.99 -1.62 -20.19
N PHE A 531 13.81 -1.45 -20.73
CA PHE A 531 12.82 -2.50 -20.90
C PHE A 531 12.36 -2.52 -22.35
N SER A 532 12.37 -3.69 -22.97
CA SER A 532 11.90 -3.89 -24.33
C SER A 532 10.75 -4.90 -24.35
N ARG A 533 9.69 -4.59 -25.10
CA ARG A 533 8.56 -5.48 -25.31
C ARG A 533 8.10 -5.43 -26.75
N LEU A 534 7.99 -6.59 -27.37
CA LEU A 534 7.35 -6.78 -28.66
C LEU A 534 6.05 -7.56 -28.46
N THR A 535 4.93 -7.00 -28.88
CA THR A 535 3.64 -7.66 -28.89
C THR A 535 3.17 -7.82 -30.33
N LEU A 536 2.93 -9.04 -30.76
CA LEU A 536 2.33 -9.37 -32.03
C LEU A 536 0.93 -9.94 -31.77
N ASN A 537 -0.08 -9.35 -32.38
CA ASN A 537 -1.43 -9.82 -32.26
C ASN A 537 -2.05 -9.97 -33.65
N GLN A 538 -2.56 -11.15 -33.94
CA GLN A 538 -3.21 -11.46 -35.23
C GLN A 538 -4.61 -12.01 -34.97
N PHE A 539 -5.56 -11.39 -35.61
CA PHE A 539 -6.96 -11.81 -35.64
C PHE A 539 -7.34 -12.29 -37.04
N THR A 540 -8.04 -13.38 -37.10
CA THR A 540 -8.69 -13.85 -38.36
C THR A 540 -10.17 -13.58 -38.26
N LEU A 541 -10.69 -12.75 -39.15
CA LEU A 541 -12.08 -12.37 -39.22
C LEU A 541 -12.75 -13.09 -40.40
N PRO A 542 -14.02 -13.46 -40.28
CA PRO A 542 -14.77 -13.88 -41.47
C PRO A 542 -14.97 -12.71 -42.42
N TYR A 543 -14.78 -12.94 -43.71
CA TYR A 543 -14.98 -11.92 -44.72
C TYR A 543 -16.44 -11.93 -45.15
N ASN A 544 -17.15 -10.81 -44.99
CA ASN A 544 -18.59 -10.70 -45.28
C ASN A 544 -18.89 -9.96 -46.56
N ASP A 545 -17.94 -9.75 -47.46
CA ASP A 545 -18.16 -8.89 -48.59
C ASP A 545 -18.19 -9.64 -49.95
N ILE A 546 -18.83 -9.02 -50.90
CA ILE A 546 -19.28 -9.32 -52.24
C ILE A 546 -18.32 -10.17 -53.12
N ASN A 547 -17.14 -10.51 -52.68
CA ASN A 547 -16.20 -11.30 -53.43
C ASN A 547 -16.08 -12.73 -52.89
N PRO A 548 -16.66 -13.75 -53.54
CA PRO A 548 -16.71 -15.13 -53.05
C PRO A 548 -15.33 -15.84 -52.98
N ALA A 549 -14.25 -15.20 -53.44
CA ALA A 549 -12.91 -15.78 -53.48
C ALA A 549 -12.12 -15.61 -52.17
N LYS A 550 -12.51 -14.69 -51.26
CA LYS A 550 -11.88 -14.49 -49.96
C LYS A 550 -12.84 -14.87 -48.84
N ILE A 551 -12.55 -15.96 -48.17
CA ILE A 551 -13.35 -16.47 -47.03
C ILE A 551 -12.99 -15.82 -45.73
N THR A 552 -11.78 -15.28 -45.58
CA THR A 552 -11.25 -14.71 -44.29
C THR A 552 -10.35 -13.51 -44.52
N MET A 553 -10.32 -12.59 -43.56
CA MET A 553 -9.43 -11.45 -43.52
C MET A 553 -8.54 -11.54 -42.28
N LYS A 554 -7.24 -11.35 -42.46
CA LYS A 554 -6.26 -11.34 -41.35
C LYS A 554 -5.88 -9.91 -41.02
N TYR A 555 -6.08 -9.56 -39.76
CA TYR A 555 -5.66 -8.30 -39.19
C TYR A 555 -4.51 -8.56 -38.23
N THR A 556 -3.36 -7.95 -38.49
CA THR A 556 -2.16 -8.10 -37.66
C THR A 556 -1.76 -6.74 -37.07
N SER A 557 -1.57 -6.67 -35.79
CA SER A 557 -0.97 -5.53 -35.10
C SER A 557 0.34 -5.94 -34.46
N ALA A 558 1.35 -5.09 -34.60
CA ALA A 558 2.60 -5.19 -33.88
C ALA A 558 2.78 -3.94 -33.05
N GLU A 559 3.16 -4.11 -31.80
CA GLU A 559 3.52 -3.04 -30.89
C GLU A 559 4.94 -3.31 -30.38
N TYR A 560 5.84 -2.39 -30.62
CA TYR A 560 7.18 -2.41 -30.03
C TYR A 560 7.31 -1.29 -29.02
N LEU A 561 7.56 -1.62 -27.78
CA LEU A 561 7.81 -0.68 -26.69
C LEU A 561 9.28 -0.77 -26.29
N PHE A 562 9.93 0.37 -26.25
CA PHE A 562 11.25 0.53 -25.67
C PHE A 562 11.21 1.66 -24.64
N SER A 563 11.56 1.36 -23.41
CA SER A 563 11.56 2.32 -22.31
C SER A 563 12.92 2.28 -21.64
N SER A 564 13.56 3.42 -21.48
CA SER A 564 14.93 3.50 -20.94
C SER A 564 15.16 4.79 -20.18
N VAL A 565 16.17 4.77 -19.32
CA VAL A 565 16.76 5.98 -18.75
C VAL A 565 18.11 6.19 -19.38
N ILE A 566 18.25 7.28 -20.15
CA ILE A 566 19.49 7.66 -20.85
C ILE A 566 19.90 9.03 -20.33
N ALA A 567 21.08 9.15 -19.75
CA ALA A 567 21.62 10.38 -19.20
C ALA A 567 20.63 11.15 -18.28
N GLY A 568 19.91 10.44 -17.41
CA GLY A 568 18.92 11.02 -16.49
C GLY A 568 17.57 11.39 -17.11
N ILE A 569 17.43 11.22 -18.44
CA ILE A 569 16.19 11.48 -19.17
C ILE A 569 15.43 10.16 -19.29
N ASN A 570 14.19 10.11 -18.77
CA ASN A 570 13.31 8.98 -19.03
C ASN A 570 12.81 9.08 -20.47
N SER A 571 13.04 8.02 -21.25
CA SER A 571 12.69 7.95 -22.67
C SER A 571 11.80 6.74 -22.91
N ASN A 572 10.65 6.95 -23.56
CA ASN A 572 9.73 5.90 -23.96
C ASN A 572 9.41 6.06 -25.45
N LEU A 573 9.67 5.01 -26.20
CA LEU A 573 9.32 4.90 -27.60
C LEU A 573 8.35 3.74 -27.76
N THR A 574 7.16 4.00 -28.30
CA THR A 574 6.20 2.96 -28.66
C THR A 574 5.88 3.06 -30.13
N THR A 575 6.15 2.00 -30.89
CA THR A 575 5.86 1.93 -32.31
C THR A 575 4.73 0.94 -32.56
N TYR A 576 3.73 1.37 -33.29
CA TYR A 576 2.58 0.57 -33.68
C TYR A 576 2.60 0.35 -35.18
N VAL A 577 2.38 -0.88 -35.58
CA VAL A 577 2.22 -1.29 -36.97
C VAL A 577 0.88 -1.98 -37.08
N LEU A 578 0.05 -1.48 -37.98
CA LEU A 578 -1.25 -2.07 -38.29
C LEU A 578 -1.24 -2.58 -39.73
N TYR A 579 -1.49 -3.85 -39.90
CA TYR A 579 -1.48 -4.52 -41.18
C TYR A 579 -2.79 -5.27 -41.41
N ASN A 580 -3.45 -5.01 -42.53
CA ASN A 580 -4.66 -5.65 -42.90
C ASN A 580 -4.52 -6.21 -44.33
N ASP A 581 -4.36 -7.52 -44.46
CA ASP A 581 -4.43 -8.35 -45.70
C ASP A 581 -3.85 -7.67 -46.96
N GLY A 582 -2.74 -6.94 -46.85
CA GLY A 582 -2.06 -6.27 -47.94
C GLY A 582 -2.58 -4.88 -48.32
N LYS A 583 -3.62 -4.38 -47.65
CA LYS A 583 -4.13 -3.02 -47.88
C LYS A 583 -4.12 -2.22 -46.59
N ASN A 584 -3.59 -1.00 -46.61
CA ASN A 584 -3.59 -0.03 -45.51
C ASN A 584 -2.66 -0.37 -44.33
N GLN A 585 -1.37 -0.30 -44.56
CA GLN A 585 -0.39 -0.32 -43.49
C GLN A 585 -0.31 1.07 -42.85
N SER A 586 -0.59 1.18 -41.57
CA SER A 586 -0.35 2.36 -40.77
C SER A 586 0.81 2.06 -39.80
N VAL A 587 1.82 2.90 -39.82
CA VAL A 587 3.00 2.81 -38.94
C VAL A 587 3.17 4.13 -38.24
N TYR A 588 3.03 4.15 -36.91
CA TYR A 588 3.27 5.36 -36.15
C TYR A 588 4.06 5.09 -34.89
N SER A 589 4.91 6.04 -34.52
CA SER A 589 5.65 5.99 -33.28
C SER A 589 5.24 7.12 -32.35
N ASN A 590 5.17 6.82 -31.09
CA ASN A 590 4.96 7.77 -30.01
C ASN A 590 6.25 7.83 -29.17
N LEU A 591 6.94 8.98 -29.20
CA LEU A 591 8.11 9.26 -28.39
C LEU A 591 7.70 10.17 -27.24
N SER A 592 7.99 9.77 -26.02
CA SER A 592 7.80 10.56 -24.80
C SER A 592 9.14 10.65 -24.06
N LEU A 593 9.55 11.86 -23.73
CA LEU A 593 10.74 12.14 -22.94
C LEU A 593 10.30 12.80 -21.62
N THR A 594 11.04 12.60 -20.55
CA THR A 594 10.80 13.30 -19.28
C THR A 594 12.11 13.84 -18.75
N PHE A 595 12.16 15.17 -18.64
CA PHE A 595 13.28 15.94 -18.11
C PHE A 595 12.95 16.39 -16.70
N ARG A 596 13.92 16.33 -15.81
CA ARG A 596 13.87 16.97 -14.49
C ARG A 596 14.60 18.30 -14.61
N LEU A 597 13.89 19.40 -14.40
CA LEU A 597 14.42 20.75 -14.41
C LEU A 597 14.65 21.23 -12.96
N PRO A 598 15.47 22.27 -12.77
CA PRO A 598 15.63 22.93 -11.47
C PRO A 598 14.30 23.29 -10.81
N ALA A 599 14.28 23.48 -9.49
CA ALA A 599 13.10 23.81 -8.69
C ALA A 599 12.00 22.73 -8.69
N GLY A 600 12.35 21.45 -8.88
CA GLY A 600 11.42 20.33 -8.85
C GLY A 600 10.40 20.32 -9.98
N ILE A 601 10.72 21.01 -11.09
CA ILE A 601 9.87 21.03 -12.30
C ILE A 601 10.18 19.82 -13.14
N ARG A 602 9.12 19.14 -13.62
CA ARG A 602 9.23 18.09 -14.62
C ARG A 602 8.67 18.59 -15.94
N PHE A 603 9.42 18.41 -17.00
CA PHE A 603 8.98 18.73 -18.37
C PHE A 603 8.92 17.44 -19.19
N SER A 604 7.76 17.14 -19.75
CA SER A 604 7.53 15.91 -20.51
C SER A 604 7.00 16.23 -21.91
N PRO A 605 7.88 16.42 -22.90
CA PRO A 605 7.48 16.50 -24.30
C PRO A 605 7.14 15.12 -24.85
N GLN A 606 6.12 15.07 -25.70
CA GLN A 606 5.66 13.88 -26.39
C GLN A 606 5.34 14.23 -27.84
N ALA A 607 5.68 13.35 -28.77
CA ALA A 607 5.36 13.50 -30.19
C ALA A 607 4.92 12.17 -30.78
N GLN A 608 3.89 12.20 -31.60
CA GLN A 608 3.43 11.06 -32.38
C GLN A 608 3.68 11.34 -33.85
N TYR A 609 4.45 10.46 -34.49
CA TYR A 609 4.83 10.57 -35.90
C TYR A 609 4.27 9.37 -36.69
N GLU A 610 3.62 9.67 -37.79
CA GLU A 610 3.08 8.69 -38.71
C GLU A 610 4.01 8.61 -39.93
N TYR A 611 4.63 7.43 -40.12
CA TYR A 611 5.71 7.25 -41.11
C TYR A 611 5.22 7.24 -42.54
N ARG A 612 4.03 6.71 -42.81
CA ARG A 612 3.50 6.59 -44.18
C ARG A 612 3.11 7.95 -44.77
N GLN A 613 2.54 8.84 -43.96
CA GLN A 613 2.14 10.18 -44.36
C GLN A 613 3.27 11.19 -44.15
N GLY A 614 4.37 10.79 -43.51
CA GLY A 614 5.52 11.63 -43.26
C GLY A 614 5.20 12.84 -42.39
N LYS A 615 4.25 12.73 -41.43
CA LYS A 615 3.78 13.85 -40.62
C LYS A 615 3.62 13.51 -39.14
N PHE A 616 3.69 14.57 -38.34
CA PHE A 616 3.28 14.46 -36.97
C PHE A 616 1.74 14.39 -36.87
N ASN A 617 1.22 13.43 -36.10
CA ASN A 617 -0.17 13.37 -35.70
C ASN A 617 -0.45 14.29 -34.52
N MET A 618 0.45 14.33 -33.54
CA MET A 618 0.28 15.06 -32.30
C MET A 618 1.64 15.46 -31.73
N VAL A 619 1.68 16.65 -31.13
CA VAL A 619 2.76 17.10 -30.28
C VAL A 619 2.16 17.60 -28.96
N LYS A 620 2.74 17.19 -27.84
CA LYS A 620 2.28 17.54 -26.50
C LYS A 620 3.48 17.93 -25.63
N GLY A 621 3.33 18.99 -24.86
CA GLY A 621 4.27 19.38 -23.82
C GLY A 621 3.56 19.45 -22.48
N MET A 622 4.12 18.83 -21.46
CA MET A 622 3.56 18.85 -20.12
C MET A 622 4.61 19.33 -19.13
N VAL A 623 4.24 20.30 -18.33
CA VAL A 623 5.06 20.84 -17.23
C VAL A 623 4.34 20.51 -15.93
N GLU A 624 5.04 19.88 -15.00
CA GLU A 624 4.51 19.49 -13.69
C GLU A 624 5.39 20.05 -12.58
N LYS A 625 4.77 20.44 -11.48
CA LYS A 625 5.47 20.88 -10.26
C LYS A 625 4.70 20.46 -9.02
N ASN A 626 5.42 19.92 -8.03
CA ASN A 626 4.87 19.76 -6.68
C ASN A 626 4.82 21.15 -6.02
N LEU A 627 3.66 21.51 -5.49
CA LEU A 627 3.45 22.74 -4.72
C LEU A 627 3.26 22.34 -3.27
N PHE A 628 4.13 22.81 -2.39
CA PHE A 628 4.12 22.39 -0.99
C PHE A 628 4.20 20.85 -0.86
N THR A 629 4.04 20.33 0.32
CA THR A 629 4.07 18.86 0.54
C THR A 629 2.84 18.10 0.01
N ARG A 630 1.74 18.82 -0.30
CA ARG A 630 0.43 18.21 -0.60
C ARG A 630 -0.25 18.74 -1.86
N GLY A 631 0.37 19.66 -2.56
CA GLY A 631 -0.14 20.28 -3.79
C GLY A 631 0.58 19.76 -5.03
N PHE A 632 -0.11 19.79 -6.18
CA PHE A 632 0.44 19.39 -7.47
C PHE A 632 -0.16 20.24 -8.57
N LEU A 633 0.68 20.86 -9.37
CA LEU A 633 0.31 21.72 -10.50
C LEU A 633 0.76 21.08 -11.81
N ASN A 634 -0.06 21.16 -12.82
CA ASN A 634 0.25 20.70 -14.17
C ASN A 634 -0.21 21.73 -15.21
N LEU A 635 0.62 21.94 -16.19
CA LEU A 635 0.30 22.73 -17.41
C LEU A 635 0.61 21.85 -18.61
N THR A 636 -0.39 21.59 -19.43
CA THR A 636 -0.25 20.76 -20.64
C THR A 636 -0.69 21.54 -21.86
N TYR A 637 0.16 21.57 -22.88
CA TYR A 637 -0.18 22.03 -24.21
C TYR A 637 -0.12 20.85 -25.18
N GLU A 638 -1.20 20.65 -25.91
CA GLU A 638 -1.33 19.59 -26.92
C GLU A 638 -1.81 20.17 -28.24
N ARG A 639 -1.17 19.77 -29.34
CA ARG A 639 -1.60 20.10 -30.69
C ARG A 639 -1.76 18.84 -31.51
N ASP A 640 -2.98 18.64 -31.98
CA ASP A 640 -3.35 17.58 -32.90
C ASP A 640 -3.29 18.13 -34.34
N PHE A 641 -2.55 17.44 -35.21
CA PHE A 641 -2.39 17.78 -36.63
C PHE A 641 -3.25 16.90 -37.56
N THR A 642 -4.05 16.00 -36.99
CA THR A 642 -4.96 15.13 -37.75
C THR A 642 -6.16 15.91 -38.28
N ILE A 643 -7.25 15.25 -38.56
CA ILE A 643 -8.46 15.80 -39.18
C ILE A 643 -9.01 17.02 -38.40
N ASN A 644 -8.89 17.05 -37.12
CA ASN A 644 -9.46 18.09 -36.26
C ASN A 644 -8.57 19.33 -36.06
N LYS A 645 -7.27 19.25 -36.32
CA LYS A 645 -6.27 20.31 -36.14
C LYS A 645 -6.51 21.17 -34.91
N ASN A 646 -6.74 20.49 -33.77
CA ASN A 646 -7.10 21.13 -32.51
C ASN A 646 -5.87 21.43 -31.66
N SER A 647 -5.91 22.57 -31.00
CA SER A 647 -4.92 22.93 -29.96
C SER A 647 -5.64 23.00 -28.63
N MET A 648 -5.06 22.42 -27.60
CA MET A 648 -5.64 22.37 -26.25
C MET A 648 -4.59 22.77 -25.22
N LEU A 649 -4.95 23.73 -24.38
CA LEU A 649 -4.17 24.11 -23.20
C LEU A 649 -4.94 23.68 -21.95
N THR A 650 -4.30 22.88 -21.10
CA THR A 650 -4.88 22.40 -19.85
C THR A 650 -4.05 22.86 -18.67
N LEU A 651 -4.69 23.49 -17.70
CA LEU A 651 -4.14 23.80 -16.39
C LEU A 651 -4.87 22.93 -15.36
N GLY A 652 -4.12 22.22 -14.54
CA GLY A 652 -4.66 21.38 -13.48
C GLY A 652 -3.99 21.67 -12.14
N LEU A 653 -4.77 21.66 -11.08
CA LEU A 653 -4.34 21.82 -9.70
C LEU A 653 -4.98 20.72 -8.84
N ARG A 654 -4.16 20.00 -8.09
CA ARG A 654 -4.62 19.02 -7.09
C ARG A 654 -4.07 19.38 -5.72
N TYR A 655 -4.90 19.26 -4.71
CA TYR A 655 -4.48 19.42 -3.33
C TYR A 655 -5.03 18.28 -2.45
N ASN A 656 -4.15 17.66 -1.66
CA ASN A 656 -4.48 16.55 -0.77
C ASN A 656 -4.61 17.07 0.67
N PHE A 657 -5.84 17.37 1.09
CA PHE A 657 -6.14 17.61 2.51
C PHE A 657 -6.07 16.29 3.28
N SER A 658 -5.99 16.34 4.60
CA SER A 658 -6.05 15.13 5.44
C SER A 658 -7.40 14.41 5.34
N PHE A 659 -8.47 15.17 5.12
CA PHE A 659 -9.86 14.69 5.08
C PHE A 659 -10.43 14.54 3.66
N ALA A 660 -9.83 15.17 2.66
CA ALA A 660 -10.30 15.14 1.29
C ALA A 660 -9.17 15.34 0.28
N GLN A 661 -9.34 14.81 -0.91
CA GLN A 661 -8.56 15.15 -2.08
C GLN A 661 -9.41 16.05 -2.97
N THR A 662 -8.88 17.21 -3.32
CA THR A 662 -9.54 18.15 -4.24
C THR A 662 -8.78 18.29 -5.53
N PHE A 663 -9.52 18.55 -6.60
CA PHE A 663 -8.98 18.72 -7.93
C PHE A 663 -9.72 19.80 -8.68
N PHE A 664 -8.99 20.62 -9.41
CA PHE A 664 -9.48 21.61 -10.35
C PHE A 664 -8.70 21.51 -11.66
N SER A 665 -9.38 21.52 -12.78
CA SER A 665 -8.75 21.57 -14.09
C SER A 665 -9.56 22.42 -15.04
N THR A 666 -8.86 23.18 -15.88
CA THR A 666 -9.49 23.87 -16.98
C THR A 666 -8.70 23.58 -18.26
N SER A 667 -9.42 23.17 -19.28
CA SER A 667 -8.88 22.82 -20.60
C SER A 667 -9.52 23.73 -21.64
N LYS A 668 -8.72 24.55 -22.28
CA LYS A 668 -9.16 25.44 -23.36
C LYS A 668 -8.71 24.86 -24.69
N SER A 669 -9.67 24.56 -25.53
CA SER A 669 -9.47 24.14 -26.92
C SER A 669 -9.89 25.23 -27.91
N ASN A 670 -9.67 25.01 -29.20
CA ASN A 670 -10.16 25.93 -30.25
C ASN A 670 -11.71 25.99 -30.30
N ARG A 671 -12.41 24.99 -29.72
CA ARG A 671 -13.86 24.84 -29.84
C ARG A 671 -14.60 25.14 -28.54
N SER A 672 -14.05 24.73 -27.42
CA SER A 672 -14.69 24.86 -26.12
C SER A 672 -13.67 25.03 -24.99
N THR A 673 -14.15 25.51 -23.87
CA THR A 673 -13.43 25.45 -22.59
C THR A 673 -14.19 24.48 -21.67
N ILE A 674 -13.46 23.51 -21.14
CA ILE A 674 -13.99 22.51 -20.21
C ILE A 674 -13.32 22.75 -18.86
N THR A 675 -14.12 22.99 -17.84
CA THR A 675 -13.66 23.14 -16.46
C THR A 675 -14.20 21.96 -15.64
N THR A 676 -13.31 21.24 -15.00
CA THR A 676 -13.66 20.11 -14.12
C THR A 676 -13.22 20.42 -12.70
N GLN A 677 -14.11 20.18 -11.77
CA GLN A 677 -13.85 20.29 -10.34
C GLN A 677 -14.26 19.00 -9.66
N SER A 678 -13.45 18.51 -8.73
CA SER A 678 -13.80 17.34 -7.96
C SER A 678 -13.28 17.41 -6.52
N ALA A 679 -14.00 16.74 -5.64
CA ALA A 679 -13.59 16.51 -4.27
C ALA A 679 -14.01 15.09 -3.87
N ARG A 680 -13.16 14.39 -3.13
CA ARG A 680 -13.49 13.07 -2.60
C ARG A 680 -12.87 12.85 -1.23
N GLY A 681 -13.49 12.01 -0.44
CA GLY A 681 -13.01 11.65 0.89
C GLY A 681 -13.81 10.51 1.48
N SER A 682 -13.47 10.14 2.71
CA SER A 682 -14.14 9.08 3.44
C SER A 682 -14.38 9.49 4.89
N LEU A 683 -15.47 9.00 5.43
CA LEU A 683 -15.80 9.03 6.85
C LEU A 683 -15.70 7.60 7.40
N MET A 684 -15.13 7.47 8.58
CA MET A 684 -15.06 6.21 9.32
C MET A 684 -15.73 6.41 10.66
N ILE A 685 -16.63 5.51 11.01
CA ILE A 685 -17.41 5.57 12.26
C ILE A 685 -17.06 4.35 13.12
N ASP A 686 -16.70 4.58 14.37
CA ASP A 686 -16.56 3.54 15.37
C ASP A 686 -17.45 3.88 16.58
N GLY A 687 -18.58 3.18 16.69
CA GLY A 687 -19.53 3.38 17.79
C GLY A 687 -19.02 2.91 19.15
N LYS A 688 -18.02 2.02 19.21
CA LYS A 688 -17.47 1.52 20.49
C LYS A 688 -16.60 2.54 21.19
N THR A 689 -15.88 3.37 20.42
CA THR A 689 -15.00 4.42 20.96
C THR A 689 -15.49 5.83 20.64
N ASN A 690 -16.72 5.97 20.15
CA ASN A 690 -17.30 7.24 19.71
C ASN A 690 -16.36 8.04 18.79
N TYR A 691 -15.75 7.33 17.85
CA TYR A 691 -14.77 7.91 16.93
C TYR A 691 -15.39 8.20 15.57
N LEU A 692 -15.17 9.42 15.11
CA LEU A 692 -15.43 9.83 13.74
C LEU A 692 -14.09 10.18 13.08
N GLY A 693 -13.62 9.32 12.20
CA GLY A 693 -12.41 9.54 11.42
C GLY A 693 -12.72 10.09 10.04
N VAL A 694 -11.77 10.83 9.50
CA VAL A 694 -11.83 11.35 8.14
C VAL A 694 -10.57 10.92 7.37
N SER A 695 -10.73 10.62 6.10
CA SER A 695 -9.61 10.22 5.23
C SER A 695 -9.80 10.78 3.82
N ASN A 696 -8.72 11.05 3.14
CA ASN A 696 -8.73 11.36 1.71
C ASN A 696 -8.64 10.10 0.82
N GLN A 697 -8.62 8.91 1.42
CA GLN A 697 -8.59 7.62 0.73
C GLN A 697 -9.90 6.86 0.97
N ILE A 698 -10.30 6.04 0.01
CA ILE A 698 -11.46 5.16 0.10
C ILE A 698 -11.27 4.16 1.24
N GLN A 699 -12.29 3.99 2.09
CA GLN A 699 -12.27 3.13 3.25
C GLN A 699 -13.32 1.99 3.20
N SER A 700 -14.30 2.06 2.31
CA SER A 700 -15.28 0.97 2.14
C SER A 700 -14.62 -0.35 1.79
N GLY A 701 -15.01 -1.41 2.49
CA GLY A 701 -14.44 -2.75 2.37
C GLY A 701 -13.15 -2.97 3.16
N LYS A 702 -12.55 -1.92 3.74
CA LYS A 702 -11.41 -2.00 4.64
C LYS A 702 -11.87 -2.05 6.09
N GLY A 703 -10.98 -2.49 6.95
CA GLY A 703 -11.23 -2.49 8.39
C GLY A 703 -10.16 -1.76 9.17
N GLY A 704 -10.33 -1.75 10.48
CA GLY A 704 -9.37 -1.14 11.39
C GLY A 704 -9.27 -1.88 12.71
N ILE A 705 -8.29 -1.47 13.50
CA ILE A 705 -8.04 -1.97 14.84
C ILE A 705 -7.93 -0.76 15.76
N VAL A 706 -8.58 -0.82 16.91
CA VAL A 706 -8.46 0.14 18.00
C VAL A 706 -7.81 -0.58 19.17
N VAL A 707 -6.64 -0.13 19.59
CA VAL A 707 -5.93 -0.65 20.75
C VAL A 707 -6.14 0.30 21.92
N LEU A 708 -6.71 -0.21 22.98
CA LEU A 708 -6.98 0.52 24.23
C LEU A 708 -6.11 -0.10 25.35
N PRO A 709 -4.94 0.48 25.62
CA PRO A 709 -4.15 0.06 26.76
C PRO A 709 -4.76 0.61 28.06
N TYR A 710 -4.83 -0.20 29.10
CA TYR A 710 -5.31 0.17 30.42
C TYR A 710 -4.43 -0.46 31.50
N LEU A 711 -4.34 0.20 32.67
CA LEU A 711 -3.61 -0.31 33.82
C LEU A 711 -4.48 -1.35 34.54
N ASP A 712 -4.08 -2.58 34.40
CA ASP A 712 -4.67 -3.70 35.14
C ASP A 712 -4.12 -3.71 36.57
N MET A 713 -4.83 -2.97 37.42
CA MET A 713 -4.38 -2.67 38.79
C MET A 713 -4.40 -3.89 39.74
N ASN A 714 -5.25 -4.86 39.43
CA ASN A 714 -5.38 -6.09 40.19
C ASN A 714 -4.76 -7.31 39.49
N CYS A 715 -4.17 -7.11 38.31
CA CYS A 715 -3.52 -8.13 37.48
C CYS A 715 -4.44 -9.30 37.08
N ASN A 716 -5.76 -9.05 36.96
CA ASN A 716 -6.76 -10.08 36.57
C ASN A 716 -6.89 -10.26 35.04
N GLY A 717 -6.27 -9.42 34.22
CA GLY A 717 -6.32 -9.47 32.77
C GLY A 717 -7.63 -8.98 32.14
N LYS A 718 -8.54 -8.37 32.94
CA LYS A 718 -9.81 -7.82 32.51
C LYS A 718 -9.89 -6.34 32.90
N ARG A 719 -10.52 -5.56 32.08
CA ARG A 719 -10.71 -4.14 32.37
C ARG A 719 -11.86 -3.95 33.35
N ASP A 720 -11.54 -3.47 34.54
CA ASP A 720 -12.50 -3.15 35.57
C ASP A 720 -12.93 -1.66 35.54
N PRO A 721 -14.13 -1.33 36.03
CA PRO A 721 -14.56 0.06 36.16
C PRO A 721 -13.61 0.85 37.08
N GLY A 722 -13.11 1.97 36.58
CA GLY A 722 -12.19 2.84 37.36
C GLY A 722 -10.72 2.63 37.08
N GLU A 723 -10.33 1.59 36.34
CA GLU A 723 -8.94 1.40 35.94
C GLU A 723 -8.46 2.48 34.95
N PRO A 724 -7.28 3.09 35.22
CA PRO A 724 -6.76 4.16 34.39
C PRO A 724 -6.29 3.63 33.03
N LYS A 725 -6.19 4.55 32.06
CA LYS A 725 -5.58 4.25 30.77
C LYS A 725 -4.05 4.22 30.90
N ALA A 726 -3.39 3.30 30.22
CA ALA A 726 -1.93 3.24 30.16
C ALA A 726 -1.39 4.12 29.02
N PHE A 727 -0.35 4.93 29.31
CA PHE A 727 0.29 5.83 28.36
C PHE A 727 1.62 5.23 27.90
N GLY A 728 2.03 5.52 26.66
CA GLY A 728 3.36 5.17 26.15
C GLY A 728 3.43 3.86 25.38
N LEU A 729 2.33 3.10 25.26
CA LEU A 729 2.34 1.86 24.49
C LEU A 729 2.82 2.12 23.05
N LYS A 730 3.82 1.39 22.64
CA LYS A 730 4.28 1.32 21.25
C LYS A 730 3.86 -0.02 20.65
N LEU A 731 3.39 0.02 19.41
CA LEU A 731 3.02 -1.18 18.67
C LEU A 731 3.59 -1.15 17.26
N HIS A 732 3.84 -2.34 16.75
CA HIS A 732 4.22 -2.56 15.36
C HIS A 732 3.19 -3.48 14.67
N ILE A 733 2.79 -3.11 13.44
CA ILE A 733 1.89 -3.88 12.59
C ILE A 733 2.28 -3.70 11.14
N ASN A 734 2.23 -4.78 10.36
CA ASN A 734 2.52 -4.71 8.93
C ASN A 734 1.27 -4.29 8.15
N GLY A 735 1.20 -3.03 7.75
CA GLY A 735 0.12 -2.43 6.97
C GLY A 735 -0.80 -1.50 7.77
N GLY A 736 -1.66 -0.81 7.03
CA GLY A 736 -2.55 0.20 7.60
C GLY A 736 -1.83 1.51 7.96
N ARG A 737 -2.62 2.46 8.41
CA ARG A 737 -2.15 3.75 8.92
C ARG A 737 -2.34 3.80 10.41
N ILE A 738 -1.26 3.98 11.17
CA ILE A 738 -1.28 4.10 12.62
C ILE A 738 -1.51 5.56 13.00
N GLU A 739 -2.49 5.80 13.85
CA GLU A 739 -2.81 7.10 14.43
C GLU A 739 -2.75 6.99 15.95
N HIS A 740 -1.88 7.80 16.56
CA HIS A 740 -1.79 7.94 18.01
C HIS A 740 -2.58 9.15 18.46
N ASN A 741 -3.61 8.95 19.25
CA ASN A 741 -4.27 10.06 19.90
C ASN A 741 -3.64 10.31 21.28
N LYS A 742 -2.81 11.33 21.39
CA LYS A 742 -2.11 11.69 22.63
C LYS A 742 -3.05 12.01 23.80
N ARG A 743 -4.29 12.43 23.52
CA ARG A 743 -5.28 12.76 24.57
C ARG A 743 -6.00 11.53 25.13
N ASP A 744 -6.23 10.50 24.30
CA ASP A 744 -7.04 9.34 24.65
C ASP A 744 -6.22 8.09 24.94
N THR A 745 -4.89 8.11 24.71
CA THR A 745 -4.00 6.93 24.73
C THR A 745 -4.41 5.80 23.75
N ILE A 746 -5.48 6.02 23.01
CA ILE A 746 -5.99 5.04 22.05
C ILE A 746 -5.12 5.06 20.80
N ILE A 747 -4.71 3.89 20.37
CA ILE A 747 -3.98 3.72 19.12
C ILE A 747 -4.96 3.15 18.10
N ARG A 748 -5.12 3.84 16.96
CA ARG A 748 -5.97 3.39 15.87
C ARG A 748 -5.15 3.01 14.67
N VAL A 749 -5.47 1.87 14.09
CA VAL A 749 -4.89 1.40 12.83
C VAL A 749 -6.02 1.29 11.83
N SER A 750 -6.02 2.13 10.80
CA SER A 750 -7.05 2.18 9.77
C SER A 750 -6.52 1.69 8.42
N GLY A 751 -7.43 1.36 7.49
CA GLY A 751 -7.07 0.99 6.13
C GLY A 751 -6.49 -0.42 5.98
N LEU A 752 -6.75 -1.31 6.94
CA LEU A 752 -6.36 -2.71 6.88
C LEU A 752 -7.29 -3.50 5.94
N GLU A 753 -6.73 -4.48 5.23
CA GLU A 753 -7.52 -5.37 4.38
C GLU A 753 -8.38 -6.29 5.24
N ALA A 754 -9.67 -6.32 4.95
CA ALA A 754 -10.61 -7.19 5.65
C ALA A 754 -10.31 -8.67 5.42
N TYR A 755 -10.74 -9.52 6.35
CA TYR A 755 -10.56 -10.97 6.33
C TYR A 755 -9.11 -11.45 6.37
N THR A 756 -8.17 -10.56 6.61
CA THR A 756 -6.74 -10.84 6.68
C THR A 756 -6.29 -10.88 8.14
N SER A 757 -5.38 -11.80 8.43
CA SER A 757 -4.76 -11.91 9.77
C SER A 757 -3.57 -10.98 9.87
N TYR A 758 -3.59 -10.11 10.86
CA TYR A 758 -2.47 -9.24 11.21
C TYR A 758 -1.90 -9.64 12.56
N TYR A 759 -0.60 -9.45 12.73
CA TYR A 759 0.09 -9.62 13.99
C TYR A 759 0.40 -8.25 14.56
N LEU A 760 -0.17 -7.97 15.73
CA LEU A 760 0.16 -6.81 16.55
C LEU A 760 1.30 -7.20 17.46
N GLU A 761 2.43 -6.57 17.33
CA GLU A 761 3.59 -6.73 18.19
C GLU A 761 3.64 -5.53 19.14
N LEU A 762 3.50 -5.79 20.43
CA LEU A 762 3.52 -4.77 21.48
C LEU A 762 4.93 -4.67 22.02
N ASP A 763 5.43 -3.44 22.13
CA ASP A 763 6.78 -3.21 22.67
C ASP A 763 6.73 -3.19 24.20
N LYS A 764 7.37 -4.17 24.82
CA LYS A 764 7.47 -4.27 26.29
C LYS A 764 8.24 -3.12 26.93
N ASN A 765 9.13 -2.46 26.17
CA ASN A 765 9.96 -1.35 26.64
C ASN A 765 9.34 0.02 26.28
N GLY A 766 8.08 0.03 25.84
CA GLY A 766 7.40 1.26 25.42
C GLY A 766 7.00 2.18 26.57
N PHE A 767 6.96 1.68 27.80
CA PHE A 767 6.57 2.43 28.99
C PHE A 767 7.78 3.02 29.71
N ASP A 768 7.62 4.23 30.24
CA ASP A 768 8.64 4.89 31.06
C ASP A 768 8.68 4.32 32.49
N ASN A 769 7.60 3.63 32.91
CA ASN A 769 7.49 3.01 34.23
C ASN A 769 7.81 1.51 34.17
N ILE A 770 8.79 1.08 34.92
CA ILE A 770 9.28 -0.31 34.99
C ILE A 770 8.25 -1.27 35.60
N ALA A 771 7.34 -0.75 36.42
CA ALA A 771 6.26 -1.51 37.06
C ALA A 771 5.13 -1.87 36.08
N TRP A 772 5.09 -1.22 34.90
CA TRP A 772 4.07 -1.47 33.91
C TRP A 772 4.53 -2.53 32.90
N GLN A 773 3.92 -3.70 32.99
CA GLN A 773 4.33 -4.86 32.21
C GLN A 773 3.21 -5.41 31.34
N ILE A 774 3.55 -5.80 30.12
CA ILE A 774 2.63 -6.49 29.19
C ILE A 774 2.99 -7.97 29.18
N LYS A 775 1.99 -8.82 29.43
CA LYS A 775 2.15 -10.26 29.41
C LYS A 775 2.10 -10.85 27.97
N ASN A 776 1.16 -10.39 27.16
CA ASN A 776 0.95 -10.86 25.80
C ASN A 776 1.56 -9.86 24.80
N LEU A 777 2.72 -10.19 24.25
CA LEU A 777 3.47 -9.29 23.36
C LEU A 777 3.03 -9.41 21.89
N THR A 778 2.42 -10.53 21.50
CA THR A 778 1.99 -10.78 20.13
C THR A 778 0.54 -11.20 20.06
N ILE A 779 -0.29 -10.37 19.44
CA ILE A 779 -1.72 -10.62 19.26
C ILE A 779 -2.01 -10.83 17.77
N LYS A 780 -2.56 -12.00 17.41
CA LYS A 780 -3.07 -12.25 16.05
C LYS A 780 -4.50 -11.76 15.95
N VAL A 781 -4.78 -10.89 14.99
CA VAL A 781 -6.12 -10.29 14.82
C VAL A 781 -6.59 -10.54 13.40
N ILE A 782 -7.81 -11.05 13.24
CA ILE A 782 -8.50 -11.12 11.96
C ILE A 782 -9.36 -9.86 11.84
N VAL A 783 -9.08 -9.06 10.81
CA VAL A 783 -9.75 -7.77 10.60
C VAL A 783 -11.13 -7.98 9.99
N ASP A 784 -12.14 -7.32 10.57
CA ASP A 784 -13.50 -7.31 10.05
C ASP A 784 -13.68 -6.16 9.02
N PRO A 785 -14.51 -6.34 8.00
CA PRO A 785 -14.77 -5.30 7.00
C PRO A 785 -15.58 -4.14 7.59
N ASN A 786 -15.35 -2.93 7.09
CA ASN A 786 -16.11 -1.73 7.43
C ASN A 786 -16.29 -1.48 8.94
N SER A 787 -15.34 -1.93 9.76
CA SER A 787 -15.46 -1.81 11.22
C SER A 787 -14.10 -1.73 11.88
N PHE A 788 -14.08 -1.14 13.08
CA PHE A 788 -12.92 -1.16 13.96
C PHE A 788 -13.08 -2.25 15.02
N LYS A 789 -12.04 -3.07 15.14
CA LYS A 789 -11.97 -4.09 16.18
C LYS A 789 -11.30 -3.53 17.42
N LEU A 790 -12.03 -3.42 18.52
CA LEU A 790 -11.49 -2.98 19.80
C LEU A 790 -10.69 -4.11 20.44
N ILE A 791 -9.46 -3.80 20.81
CA ILE A 791 -8.54 -4.67 21.52
C ILE A 791 -8.15 -3.95 22.81
N GLU A 792 -8.60 -4.46 23.91
CA GLU A 792 -8.19 -4.00 25.23
C GLU A 792 -6.89 -4.73 25.61
N VAL A 793 -5.86 -3.95 25.94
CA VAL A 793 -4.54 -4.46 26.28
C VAL A 793 -4.29 -4.22 27.76
N PRO A 794 -4.31 -5.30 28.59
CA PRO A 794 -3.99 -5.18 29.99
C PRO A 794 -2.49 -4.89 30.17
N VAL A 795 -2.18 -3.84 30.87
CA VAL A 795 -0.85 -3.48 31.35
C VAL A 795 -0.83 -3.73 32.83
N ALA A 796 -0.29 -4.87 33.25
CA ALA A 796 -0.22 -5.24 34.67
C ALA A 796 0.66 -4.24 35.42
N VAL A 797 0.16 -3.75 36.55
CA VAL A 797 0.94 -2.91 37.45
C VAL A 797 1.51 -3.82 38.52
N VAL A 798 2.80 -4.12 38.37
CA VAL A 798 3.52 -5.02 39.26
C VAL A 798 4.35 -4.23 40.28
N ALA A 799 4.69 -4.91 41.37
CA ALA A 799 5.49 -4.34 42.44
C ALA A 799 6.88 -4.96 42.50
N GLU A 800 7.76 -4.23 43.15
CA GLU A 800 9.09 -4.67 43.49
C GLU A 800 9.12 -5.14 44.96
N VAL A 801 9.89 -6.18 45.22
CA VAL A 801 10.30 -6.58 46.55
C VAL A 801 11.82 -6.60 46.61
N SER A 802 12.39 -6.02 47.66
CA SER A 802 13.83 -6.02 47.88
C SER A 802 14.22 -6.29 49.32
N GLY A 803 15.42 -6.77 49.50
CA GLY A 803 15.93 -7.07 50.83
C GLY A 803 17.36 -7.58 50.81
N SER A 804 17.82 -8.02 51.98
CA SER A 804 19.20 -8.50 52.12
C SER A 804 19.25 -9.75 53.01
N VAL A 805 20.18 -10.64 52.71
CA VAL A 805 20.51 -11.82 53.46
C VAL A 805 21.90 -11.64 54.10
N PHE A 806 21.93 -11.74 55.43
CA PHE A 806 23.15 -11.57 56.20
C PHE A 806 23.52 -12.88 56.90
N PHE A 807 24.78 -13.13 57.00
CA PHE A 807 25.35 -14.16 57.89
C PHE A 807 25.84 -13.52 59.16
N LYS A 808 25.41 -14.03 60.31
CA LYS A 808 25.85 -13.57 61.64
C LYS A 808 27.09 -14.36 62.10
N GLU A 809 28.24 -13.69 62.12
CA GLU A 809 29.50 -14.21 62.61
C GLU A 809 29.95 -13.37 63.83
N LYS A 810 29.94 -13.90 65.04
CA LYS A 810 30.41 -13.27 66.30
C LYS A 810 29.85 -11.86 66.58
N ASP A 811 28.75 -11.46 66.26
CA ASP A 811 28.12 -10.10 66.32
C ASP A 811 28.30 -9.18 65.10
N GLU A 812 29.00 -9.58 64.07
CA GLU A 812 29.05 -8.87 62.84
C GLU A 812 28.07 -9.47 61.82
N LEU A 813 27.35 -8.62 61.11
CA LEU A 813 26.45 -9.01 60.01
C LEU A 813 27.18 -8.80 58.68
N LYS A 814 27.44 -9.91 57.99
CA LYS A 814 28.10 -9.88 56.67
C LYS A 814 27.11 -10.31 55.59
N GLY A 815 26.95 -9.52 54.50
CA GLY A 815 26.11 -9.88 53.39
C GLY A 815 26.50 -11.22 52.77
N LEU A 816 25.51 -12.10 52.48
CA LEU A 816 25.74 -13.42 51.91
C LEU A 816 25.11 -13.57 50.54
N GLY A 817 25.99 -13.69 49.53
CA GLY A 817 25.58 -13.88 48.15
C GLY A 817 25.23 -15.32 47.78
N ARG A 818 24.54 -15.49 46.69
CA ARG A 818 24.10 -16.78 46.12
C ARG A 818 23.14 -17.57 46.99
N ILE A 819 22.37 -16.90 47.82
CA ILE A 819 21.27 -17.48 48.57
C ILE A 819 19.96 -17.39 47.82
N ILE A 820 19.20 -18.46 47.80
CA ILE A 820 17.92 -18.49 47.08
C ILE A 820 16.83 -18.05 48.05
N VAL A 821 16.15 -16.96 47.70
CA VAL A 821 14.95 -16.46 48.38
C VAL A 821 13.72 -16.89 47.56
N ASN A 822 12.85 -17.68 48.16
CA ASN A 822 11.59 -18.12 47.60
C ASN A 822 10.47 -17.19 48.09
N ILE A 823 9.64 -16.72 47.17
CA ILE A 823 8.49 -15.84 47.44
C ILE A 823 7.22 -16.61 47.14
N TYR A 824 6.34 -16.72 48.11
CA TYR A 824 5.05 -17.46 48.06
C TYR A 824 3.89 -16.47 48.18
N ASN A 825 2.78 -16.75 47.46
CA ASN A 825 1.54 -16.02 47.64
C ASN A 825 0.73 -16.51 48.86
N SER A 826 -0.45 -15.94 49.12
CA SER A 826 -1.36 -16.33 50.17
C SER A 826 -1.79 -17.83 50.12
N ASP A 827 -1.76 -18.45 48.99
CA ASP A 827 -2.15 -19.83 48.74
C ASP A 827 -0.96 -20.79 48.84
N SER A 828 0.16 -20.33 49.41
CA SER A 828 1.43 -21.07 49.51
C SER A 828 1.99 -21.55 48.17
N THR A 829 1.60 -20.90 47.06
CA THR A 829 2.16 -21.16 45.74
C THR A 829 3.43 -20.37 45.53
N LEU A 830 4.50 -21.00 45.06
CA LEU A 830 5.76 -20.35 44.76
C LEU A 830 5.57 -19.40 43.52
N VAL A 831 5.75 -18.10 43.74
CA VAL A 831 5.61 -17.07 42.70
C VAL A 831 6.97 -16.71 42.10
N ALA A 832 8.01 -16.61 42.92
CA ALA A 832 9.34 -16.24 42.44
C ALA A 832 10.44 -16.93 43.24
N LYS A 833 11.59 -17.13 42.56
CA LYS A 833 12.87 -17.51 43.16
C LYS A 833 13.89 -16.45 42.79
N VAL A 834 14.55 -15.88 43.82
CA VAL A 834 15.51 -14.79 43.62
C VAL A 834 16.85 -15.20 44.23
N LEU A 835 17.94 -14.93 43.53
CA LEU A 835 19.27 -15.24 44.03
C LEU A 835 19.90 -13.93 44.52
N THR A 836 20.49 -13.97 45.75
CA THR A 836 21.19 -12.79 46.31
C THR A 836 22.48 -12.48 45.58
N GLU A 837 22.75 -11.20 45.41
CA GLU A 837 24.03 -10.67 44.91
C GLU A 837 25.18 -10.89 45.91
N SER A 838 26.40 -10.51 45.54
CA SER A 838 27.60 -10.77 46.34
C SER A 838 27.60 -10.10 47.72
N ASP A 839 26.88 -9.01 47.85
CA ASP A 839 26.67 -8.24 49.09
C ASP A 839 25.46 -8.71 49.92
N GLY A 840 24.77 -9.75 49.46
CA GLY A 840 23.56 -10.30 50.08
C GLY A 840 22.24 -9.63 49.63
N PHE A 841 22.30 -8.60 48.78
CA PHE A 841 21.10 -7.92 48.28
C PHE A 841 20.32 -8.80 47.29
N PHE A 842 18.98 -8.71 47.34
CA PHE A 842 18.10 -9.30 46.35
C PHE A 842 16.97 -8.33 45.97
N SER A 843 16.56 -8.35 44.75
CA SER A 843 15.38 -7.64 44.26
C SER A 843 14.63 -8.45 43.22
N PHE A 844 13.31 -8.34 43.23
CA PHE A 844 12.44 -8.96 42.27
C PHE A 844 11.30 -8.01 41.90
N VAL A 845 11.12 -7.76 40.59
CA VAL A 845 10.03 -6.96 40.03
C VAL A 845 9.08 -7.93 39.32
N GLY A 846 7.79 -7.93 39.65
CA GLY A 846 6.80 -8.78 38.98
C GLY A 846 5.69 -9.32 39.91
N LEU A 847 5.60 -8.80 41.13
CA LEU A 847 4.55 -9.21 42.08
C LEU A 847 3.25 -8.45 41.85
N ALA A 848 2.15 -9.16 41.79
CA ALA A 848 0.81 -8.56 41.78
C ALA A 848 0.45 -8.03 43.18
N PRO A 849 -0.52 -7.12 43.32
CA PRO A 849 -1.06 -6.74 44.62
C PRO A 849 -1.56 -7.95 45.38
N GLY A 850 -1.19 -8.07 46.67
CA GLY A 850 -1.54 -9.22 47.51
C GLY A 850 -0.64 -9.40 48.71
N ARG A 851 -0.89 -10.48 49.47
CA ARG A 851 -0.06 -10.90 50.63
C ARG A 851 0.93 -11.94 50.22
N TYR A 852 2.16 -11.81 50.66
CA TYR A 852 3.27 -12.69 50.29
C TYR A 852 4.08 -13.09 51.53
N THR A 853 4.74 -14.21 51.37
CA THR A 853 5.70 -14.73 52.39
C THR A 853 7.03 -15.01 51.67
N ALA A 854 8.13 -14.46 52.15
CA ALA A 854 9.45 -14.77 51.66
C ALA A 854 10.18 -15.70 52.63
N ASN A 855 10.84 -16.75 52.08
CA ASN A 855 11.60 -17.75 52.81
C ASN A 855 12.90 -18.06 52.09
N ILE A 856 13.95 -18.38 52.84
CA ILE A 856 15.15 -18.96 52.25
C ILE A 856 14.88 -20.42 51.85
N GLU A 857 15.48 -20.88 50.77
CA GLU A 857 15.28 -22.26 50.27
C GLU A 857 15.83 -23.28 51.27
N ALA A 858 14.94 -24.13 51.83
CA ALA A 858 15.25 -25.08 52.88
C ALA A 858 16.35 -26.09 52.48
N VAL A 859 16.33 -26.55 51.21
CA VAL A 859 17.34 -27.47 50.68
C VAL A 859 18.73 -26.85 50.67
N GLN A 860 18.81 -25.55 50.41
CA GLN A 860 20.09 -24.82 50.45
C GLN A 860 20.60 -24.60 51.87
N LEU A 861 19.69 -24.26 52.79
CA LEU A 861 20.05 -24.13 54.25
C LEU A 861 20.67 -25.41 54.80
N THR A 862 20.01 -26.56 54.55
CA THR A 862 20.52 -27.87 55.03
C THR A 862 21.89 -28.18 54.41
N LYS A 863 22.12 -27.86 53.15
CA LYS A 863 23.43 -28.08 52.50
C LYS A 863 24.54 -27.20 53.09
N LEU A 864 24.20 -25.98 53.49
CA LEU A 864 25.15 -25.00 54.05
C LEU A 864 25.30 -25.17 55.56
N LYS A 865 24.53 -26.06 56.21
CA LYS A 865 24.47 -26.22 57.70
C LYS A 865 24.18 -24.90 58.40
N MET A 866 23.13 -24.24 57.92
CA MET A 866 22.72 -22.93 58.43
C MET A 866 21.24 -22.94 58.79
N THR A 867 20.90 -22.12 59.78
CA THR A 867 19.51 -21.83 60.10
C THR A 867 19.15 -20.40 59.73
N SER A 868 17.91 -20.19 59.26
CA SER A 868 17.40 -18.88 58.93
C SER A 868 16.46 -18.36 60.02
N SER A 869 16.43 -17.01 60.16
CA SER A 869 15.32 -16.37 60.86
C SER A 869 13.98 -16.76 60.23
N SER A 870 12.87 -16.62 60.99
CA SER A 870 11.51 -16.98 60.53
C SER A 870 11.17 -16.36 59.17
N SER A 871 10.16 -16.99 58.50
CA SER A 871 9.57 -16.45 57.27
C SER A 871 9.10 -15.00 57.41
N LEU A 872 9.36 -14.18 56.42
CA LEU A 872 9.00 -12.78 56.40
C LEU A 872 7.72 -12.56 55.60
N ASN A 873 6.71 -11.98 56.24
CA ASN A 873 5.44 -11.66 55.62
C ASN A 873 5.42 -10.20 55.18
N PHE A 874 4.99 -9.92 53.97
CA PHE A 874 4.84 -8.55 53.44
C PHE A 874 3.58 -8.45 52.59
N THR A 875 3.11 -7.23 52.33
CA THR A 875 1.90 -6.98 51.58
C THR A 875 2.21 -5.95 50.45
N ILE A 876 1.84 -6.26 49.24
CA ILE A 876 1.87 -5.38 48.12
C ILE A 876 0.53 -4.67 48.01
N VAL A 877 0.57 -3.34 48.00
CA VAL A 877 -0.65 -2.50 47.86
C VAL A 877 -0.82 -2.07 46.41
N GLN A 878 -2.07 -1.92 46.02
CA GLN A 878 -2.42 -1.45 44.65
C GLN A 878 -2.08 0.04 44.49
N LYS A 879 -1.09 0.37 43.67
CA LYS A 879 -0.68 1.74 43.32
C LYS A 879 -0.45 1.87 41.82
N VAL A 880 -0.81 3.03 41.22
CA VAL A 880 -0.64 3.29 39.78
C VAL A 880 0.82 3.24 39.33
N GLU A 881 1.73 3.67 40.18
CA GLU A 881 3.18 3.72 39.90
C GLU A 881 3.90 2.39 40.21
N GLY A 882 3.19 1.41 40.77
CA GLY A 882 3.76 0.23 41.38
C GLY A 882 4.01 0.41 42.87
N ASP A 883 4.09 -0.68 43.62
CA ASP A 883 4.44 -0.65 45.04
C ASP A 883 5.83 -1.24 45.22
N VAL A 884 6.48 -0.85 46.30
CA VAL A 884 7.81 -1.36 46.68
C VAL A 884 7.73 -1.85 48.11
N ALA A 885 8.00 -3.16 48.32
CA ALA A 885 8.24 -3.74 49.64
C ALA A 885 9.74 -3.89 49.83
N ASP A 886 10.34 -2.97 50.56
CA ASP A 886 11.76 -2.95 50.80
C ASP A 886 12.11 -3.37 52.24
N GLY A 887 13.40 -3.56 52.52
CA GLY A 887 13.92 -3.79 53.85
C GLY A 887 13.70 -5.15 54.42
N LEU A 888 13.38 -6.19 53.61
CA LEU A 888 13.31 -7.56 54.03
C LEU A 888 14.71 -8.07 54.45
N GLN A 889 14.90 -8.47 55.72
CA GLN A 889 16.18 -8.91 56.21
C GLN A 889 16.11 -10.34 56.75
N PHE A 890 16.92 -11.20 56.16
CA PHE A 890 17.15 -12.55 56.65
C PHE A 890 18.50 -12.63 57.35
N ILE A 891 18.55 -13.19 58.56
CA ILE A 891 19.78 -13.44 59.29
C ILE A 891 20.00 -14.94 59.36
N LEU A 892 21.09 -15.41 58.78
CA LEU A 892 21.51 -16.80 58.79
C LEU A 892 22.56 -16.99 59.87
N GLN A 893 22.50 -18.13 60.56
CA GLN A 893 23.43 -18.54 61.58
C GLN A 893 23.90 -19.97 61.34
N ALA A 894 25.15 -20.29 61.68
CA ALA A 894 25.60 -21.67 61.61
C ALA A 894 24.82 -22.54 62.66
N GLU A 895 24.49 -23.77 62.27
CA GLU A 895 23.83 -24.74 63.12
C GLU A 895 24.67 -25.07 64.32
#